data_459777efeca765a537bcd6510835dab4
#
_entry.id   459777efeca765a537bcd6510835dab4
#
_cell.length_a   1.000
_cell.length_b   1.000
_cell.length_c   1.000
_cell.angle_alpha   90.00
_cell.angle_beta   90.00
_cell.angle_gamma   90.00
#
_symmetry.space_group_name_H-M   'P 1'
#
loop_
_entity.id
_entity.type
_entity.pdbx_description
1 polymer ?
#
loop_
_entity_poly.entity_id
_entity_poly.type
_entity_poly.pdbx_seq_one_letter_code
_entity_poly.pdbx_strand_id
1 'polypeptide(L)'
;MKKLLLTFLMLLCIGMSIDAQSKLTKEQILAMSMDELSDLPLETLMEAVETLGVSSVDELFAMIMNKNVSSASKSEETAFTSPLSSTVMTREEMRSYGISTIEEAFRLIPGVIVEQKTNGNYNVYIRGLNNLPDNNLPLYTETSNVLVMIDGRITHNYASGNLMLETLPISVEDVERIEVVRGASSALYGQNAVQGIINIITDKPSQTSKMVSGSFQMGTQNTVVGDLALRFAPNDKIALGITANRQYRERPTDKLYLMPAQGLVKIVAPAAYEPGCTVADYIKLSAFANNFVPDMIVDPATGAPSEGADVSQGGMFSLSELQNNIKQLYTDGTMYDILEAEKPIVGMFPNGSELARKSLGVNGYITLTPTPDVRIDITGGYQQSFVNTTGILSDYFNINGREVKNGYANIVANIKNLSLNIGYSGGPQDYCVGRPALKEHSNLINAQVDYDIKISDQFSIRPEIFYQAIYMKDYPNESFDFSESYHNMFFDHVDLNGFFNQKENNYAFAPSVRLDYHTLNNWRFIAALRGDKTRFPDKWNMSWQLAISKQINENNFIRLSYGRATRSAVLINTSASYIWDRTGLVSPQQLHFVGNPEADLQYSDAVELGYRWRPSQNVLIDAELFYSLSQDYGALMAKESCLTMPKANLAGVMQGIVPIMQGVAEYQQQLATQLENGEITQDEYYAVFSAYKDQLISSFLPMFSSNLYTDAYMQFNNLPYKVHQGGISVNMDWIISSKLIAKVNLNYQKTIINDYFKYSQNDVIRNQLTTAVATLQKGLATYQDPETGLTWGMLPEALYIGQNGGNMLTSCYIDFDDNWFESLSEQQQVDFRNAAIYGQGAAWLQANAPEYYKQIEGKDAQYQRDQAAALYLGSKYHVDHDADDNLCVGNSAFEQPALEDNHEHKATPNFYGMVGLMYRPSTKLNVSAFANFMTERELAISTANEPIKLDPRVTVSLKVGYKPIDGCEIFFNANNLFNSEDREFGIGDEVGGLYTFGVNFGF
;
A
#
# COMPACT_ATOMS: atom_id res chain seq x y z
N MET A 1 30.46 7.82 27.91
CA MET A 1 30.30 8.24 26.53
C MET A 1 31.05 9.52 26.18
N LYS A 2 30.84 10.68 26.84
CA LYS A 2 31.60 11.94 26.49
C LYS A 2 33.12 11.83 26.52
N LYS A 3 33.72 11.07 27.47
CA LYS A 3 35.18 10.89 27.53
C LYS A 3 35.71 9.94 26.45
N LEU A 4 34.94 8.93 26.04
CA LEU A 4 35.32 8.02 24.93
C LEU A 4 35.31 8.76 23.59
N LEU A 5 34.33 9.63 23.37
CA LEU A 5 34.20 10.45 22.16
C LEU A 5 35.38 11.44 22.01
N LEU A 6 35.77 12.09 23.11
CA LEU A 6 36.91 12.99 23.12
C LEU A 6 38.24 12.28 22.87
N THR A 7 38.40 11.07 23.41
CA THR A 7 39.60 10.25 23.21
C THR A 7 39.70 9.71 21.79
N PHE A 8 38.54 9.38 21.19
CA PHE A 8 38.47 8.95 19.80
C PHE A 8 38.76 10.10 18.83
N LEU A 9 38.24 11.30 19.10
CA LEU A 9 38.55 12.53 18.35
C LEU A 9 40.05 12.93 18.47
N MET A 10 40.66 12.76 19.64
CA MET A 10 42.10 13.00 19.83
C MET A 10 42.99 11.97 19.13
N LEU A 11 42.59 10.72 19.09
CA LEU A 11 43.31 9.65 18.36
C LEU A 11 43.25 9.83 16.83
N LEU A 12 42.15 10.39 16.30
CA LEU A 12 41.98 10.74 14.88
C LEU A 12 42.88 11.91 14.44
N CYS A 13 43.25 12.79 15.35
CA CYS A 13 44.11 13.98 15.06
C CYS A 13 45.62 13.69 15.08
N ILE A 14 46.07 12.52 15.48
CA ILE A 14 47.50 12.22 15.70
C ILE A 14 48.20 11.47 14.54
N GLY A 15 47.47 11.05 13.55
CA GLY A 15 48.09 10.28 12.46
C GLY A 15 47.69 10.78 11.11
N MET A 16 48.52 11.57 10.48
CA MET A 16 48.92 11.40 9.08
C MET A 16 49.38 12.71 8.44
N SER A 17 50.67 12.89 8.36
CA SER A 17 51.29 13.70 7.31
C SER A 17 52.03 12.70 6.44
N ILE A 18 51.45 12.31 5.32
CA ILE A 18 52.18 11.72 4.20
C ILE A 18 51.64 12.36 2.95
N ASP A 19 52.34 13.41 2.49
CA ASP A 19 52.18 13.99 1.18
C ASP A 19 52.93 13.11 0.17
N ALA A 20 52.19 12.48 -0.75
CA ALA A 20 52.71 12.05 -2.04
C ALA A 20 51.69 12.49 -3.10
N GLN A 21 51.88 13.69 -3.69
CA GLN A 21 51.17 14.09 -4.89
C GLN A 21 51.48 13.12 -6.03
N SER A 22 50.67 12.09 -6.17
CA SER A 22 50.63 11.30 -7.41
C SER A 22 49.74 12.03 -8.39
N LYS A 23 50.18 12.15 -9.65
CA LYS A 23 49.36 12.68 -10.74
C LYS A 23 48.04 11.91 -10.81
N LEU A 24 46.94 12.62 -10.96
CA LEU A 24 45.62 12.05 -11.12
C LEU A 24 45.56 11.27 -12.44
N THR A 25 45.11 10.05 -12.40
CA THR A 25 44.87 9.25 -13.60
C THR A 25 43.56 9.66 -14.29
N LYS A 26 43.44 9.32 -15.57
CA LYS A 26 42.21 9.59 -16.34
C LYS A 26 40.98 9.01 -15.66
N GLU A 27 41.08 7.79 -15.13
CA GLU A 27 40.01 7.08 -14.44
C GLU A 27 39.65 7.78 -13.11
N GLN A 28 40.64 8.28 -12.37
CA GLN A 28 40.42 9.02 -11.14
C GLN A 28 39.70 10.34 -11.41
N ILE A 29 40.12 11.08 -12.45
CA ILE A 29 39.46 12.35 -12.80
C ILE A 29 38.01 12.13 -13.26
N LEU A 30 37.75 11.10 -14.06
CA LEU A 30 36.40 10.76 -14.52
C LEU A 30 35.49 10.22 -13.39
N ALA A 31 36.08 9.67 -12.35
CA ALA A 31 35.35 9.20 -11.15
C ALA A 31 35.09 10.34 -10.15
N MET A 32 35.76 11.49 -10.30
CA MET A 32 35.54 12.64 -9.42
C MET A 32 34.16 13.25 -9.60
N SER A 33 33.55 13.65 -8.50
CA SER A 33 32.36 14.47 -8.49
C SER A 33 32.69 15.92 -8.88
N MET A 34 31.66 16.66 -9.27
CA MET A 34 31.79 18.12 -9.46
C MET A 34 32.38 18.81 -8.23
N ASP A 35 32.13 18.26 -7.06
CA ASP A 35 32.57 18.76 -5.77
C ASP A 35 34.05 18.55 -5.57
N GLU A 36 34.54 17.38 -5.83
CA GLU A 36 35.95 17.02 -5.72
C GLU A 36 36.79 17.83 -6.75
N LEU A 37 36.27 17.98 -7.96
CA LEU A 37 36.92 18.84 -8.96
C LEU A 37 36.97 20.32 -8.59
N SER A 38 35.86 20.85 -8.06
CA SER A 38 35.79 22.26 -7.63
C SER A 38 36.73 22.54 -6.46
N ASP A 39 37.07 21.54 -5.68
CA ASP A 39 37.98 21.60 -4.55
C ASP A 39 39.46 21.52 -4.97
N LEU A 40 39.74 21.11 -6.23
CA LEU A 40 41.12 21.00 -6.70
C LEU A 40 41.75 22.36 -6.90
N PRO A 41 43.05 22.52 -6.59
CA PRO A 41 43.82 23.70 -6.97
C PRO A 41 43.81 23.92 -8.49
N LEU A 42 43.85 25.18 -8.94
CA LEU A 42 43.83 25.51 -10.36
C LEU A 42 44.92 24.77 -11.17
N GLU A 43 46.07 24.55 -10.58
CA GLU A 43 47.17 23.79 -11.19
C GLU A 43 46.79 22.33 -11.45
N THR A 44 46.15 21.69 -10.47
CA THR A 44 45.65 20.31 -10.59
C THR A 44 44.45 20.21 -11.56
N LEU A 45 43.62 21.23 -11.62
CA LEU A 45 42.53 21.32 -12.63
C LEU A 45 43.10 21.45 -14.05
N MET A 46 44.15 22.23 -14.22
CA MET A 46 44.83 22.35 -15.52
C MET A 46 45.54 21.04 -15.92
N GLU A 47 46.11 20.32 -14.96
CA GLU A 47 46.70 19.00 -15.18
C GLU A 47 45.62 17.98 -15.54
N ALA A 48 44.43 18.03 -14.91
CA ALA A 48 43.30 17.21 -15.25
C ALA A 48 42.79 17.51 -16.68
N VAL A 49 42.72 18.78 -17.07
CA VAL A 49 42.41 19.24 -18.44
C VAL A 49 43.36 18.60 -19.46
N GLU A 50 44.66 18.64 -19.18
CA GLU A 50 45.71 18.05 -20.05
C GLU A 50 45.60 16.52 -20.09
N THR A 51 45.40 15.87 -18.94
CA THR A 51 45.28 14.39 -18.82
C THR A 51 44.09 13.85 -19.58
N LEU A 52 42.96 14.58 -19.59
CA LEU A 52 41.76 14.17 -20.33
C LEU A 52 41.73 14.66 -21.76
N GLY A 53 42.67 15.57 -22.14
CA GLY A 53 42.74 16.14 -23.49
C GLY A 53 41.58 17.09 -23.80
N VAL A 54 40.94 17.70 -22.79
CA VAL A 54 39.89 18.71 -22.94
C VAL A 54 40.52 20.12 -23.09
N SER A 55 39.81 21.06 -23.69
CA SER A 55 40.36 22.36 -24.06
C SER A 55 40.30 23.40 -22.95
N SER A 56 39.50 23.18 -21.92
CA SER A 56 39.28 24.13 -20.81
C SER A 56 38.76 23.46 -19.55
N VAL A 57 38.88 24.17 -18.43
CA VAL A 57 38.26 23.73 -17.14
C VAL A 57 36.74 23.65 -17.25
N ASP A 58 36.12 24.57 -18.03
CA ASP A 58 34.67 24.52 -18.26
C ASP A 58 34.24 23.27 -19.04
N GLU A 59 35.06 22.81 -20.01
CA GLU A 59 34.82 21.56 -20.73
C GLU A 59 35.04 20.33 -19.85
N LEU A 60 35.99 20.37 -18.93
CA LEU A 60 36.20 19.36 -17.89
C LEU A 60 34.94 19.23 -17.00
N PHE A 61 34.41 20.34 -16.52
CA PHE A 61 33.18 20.38 -15.74
C PHE A 61 31.99 19.88 -16.55
N ALA A 62 31.86 20.25 -17.81
CA ALA A 62 30.78 19.76 -18.68
C ALA A 62 30.87 18.26 -18.94
N MET A 63 32.09 17.70 -19.04
CA MET A 63 32.30 16.27 -19.19
C MET A 63 31.81 15.49 -17.93
N ILE A 64 32.07 16.02 -16.76
CA ILE A 64 31.66 15.39 -15.48
C ILE A 64 30.16 15.60 -15.18
N MET A 65 29.56 16.68 -15.65
CA MET A 65 28.09 16.83 -15.67
C MET A 65 27.40 15.72 -16.48
N ASN A 66 28.09 15.14 -17.46
CA ASN A 66 27.58 14.06 -18.29
C ASN A 66 27.80 12.69 -17.63
N LYS A 67 27.16 12.50 -16.47
CA LYS A 67 27.29 11.31 -15.63
C LYS A 67 27.01 10.03 -16.40
N ASN A 68 27.67 8.96 -16.04
CA ASN A 68 27.39 7.63 -16.58
C ASN A 68 26.13 7.05 -15.94
N VAL A 69 25.31 6.44 -16.76
CA VAL A 69 24.13 5.67 -16.39
C VAL A 69 24.19 4.27 -17.00
N SER A 70 23.89 3.26 -16.21
CA SER A 70 23.85 1.87 -16.66
C SER A 70 22.42 1.32 -16.71
N SER A 71 21.53 1.87 -15.94
CA SER A 71 20.16 1.36 -15.77
C SER A 71 19.21 1.75 -16.94
N ALA A 72 19.55 2.70 -17.78
CA ALA A 72 18.66 3.11 -18.87
C ALA A 72 18.59 2.07 -20.01
N SER A 73 19.70 1.42 -20.30
CA SER A 73 19.81 0.45 -21.41
C SER A 73 20.52 -0.85 -21.04
N LYS A 74 20.77 -1.10 -19.73
CA LYS A 74 21.63 -2.19 -19.24
C LYS A 74 23.05 -2.19 -19.88
N SER A 75 23.52 -1.01 -20.28
CA SER A 75 24.85 -0.77 -20.84
C SER A 75 25.35 0.56 -20.31
N GLU A 76 26.65 0.68 -20.02
CA GLU A 76 27.21 1.96 -19.62
C GLU A 76 27.11 2.96 -20.77
N GLU A 77 26.49 4.08 -20.51
CA GLU A 77 26.31 5.20 -21.43
C GLU A 77 26.24 6.52 -20.66
N THR A 78 26.38 7.62 -21.38
CA THR A 78 26.25 8.93 -20.70
C THR A 78 24.79 9.29 -20.51
N ALA A 79 24.43 9.97 -19.42
CA ALA A 79 23.09 10.44 -19.18
C ALA A 79 22.55 11.32 -20.31
N PHE A 80 23.42 12.08 -21.02
CA PHE A 80 23.02 12.93 -22.15
C PHE A 80 22.54 12.11 -23.36
N THR A 81 23.18 10.99 -23.68
CA THR A 81 22.86 10.15 -24.85
C THR A 81 21.97 8.96 -24.51
N SER A 82 21.53 8.85 -23.27
CA SER A 82 20.61 7.79 -22.81
C SER A 82 19.27 7.85 -23.57
N PRO A 83 18.79 6.74 -24.16
CA PRO A 83 17.58 6.70 -24.96
C PRO A 83 16.30 6.74 -24.10
N LEU A 84 16.41 6.57 -22.79
CA LEU A 84 15.31 6.66 -21.84
C LEU A 84 15.47 7.88 -20.93
N SER A 85 14.37 8.25 -20.28
CA SER A 85 14.36 9.29 -19.27
C SER A 85 15.13 8.84 -18.02
N SER A 86 16.32 9.35 -17.81
CA SER A 86 17.22 8.91 -16.74
C SER A 86 17.84 10.06 -15.97
N THR A 87 18.05 9.84 -14.68
CA THR A 87 18.72 10.78 -13.78
C THR A 87 19.70 10.01 -12.89
N VAL A 88 20.87 10.58 -12.65
CA VAL A 88 21.90 10.01 -11.77
C VAL A 88 22.20 11.00 -10.66
N MET A 89 22.22 10.53 -9.42
CA MET A 89 22.60 11.28 -8.23
C MET A 89 23.73 10.56 -7.50
N THR A 90 24.85 11.24 -7.27
CA THR A 90 26.01 10.67 -6.58
C THR A 90 25.92 10.85 -5.06
N ARG A 91 26.70 10.07 -4.30
CA ARG A 91 26.84 10.24 -2.85
C ARG A 91 27.30 11.64 -2.46
N GLU A 92 28.26 12.20 -3.19
CA GLU A 92 28.81 13.53 -2.95
C GLU A 92 27.74 14.60 -3.13
N GLU A 93 26.89 14.46 -4.15
CA GLU A 93 25.76 15.35 -4.36
C GLU A 93 24.77 15.27 -3.19
N MET A 94 24.43 14.06 -2.73
CA MET A 94 23.59 13.86 -1.56
C MET A 94 24.19 14.56 -0.32
N ARG A 95 25.48 14.32 -0.07
CA ARG A 95 26.21 14.96 1.05
C ARG A 95 26.23 16.49 0.93
N SER A 96 26.44 17.01 -0.27
CA SER A 96 26.50 18.45 -0.51
C SER A 96 25.20 19.16 -0.18
N TYR A 97 24.07 18.52 -0.39
CA TYR A 97 22.74 19.03 -0.02
C TYR A 97 22.31 18.68 1.42
N GLY A 98 23.16 18.01 2.20
CA GLY A 98 22.86 17.68 3.60
C GLY A 98 21.92 16.50 3.77
N ILE A 99 21.82 15.64 2.75
CA ILE A 99 21.00 14.44 2.80
C ILE A 99 21.58 13.44 3.79
N SER A 100 20.76 12.97 4.70
CA SER A 100 21.14 12.04 5.76
C SER A 100 20.63 10.60 5.56
N THR A 101 19.66 10.40 4.70
CA THR A 101 19.11 9.08 4.35
C THR A 101 18.87 8.97 2.86
N ILE A 102 18.77 7.74 2.36
CA ILE A 102 18.53 7.45 0.93
C ILE A 102 17.16 7.99 0.51
N GLU A 103 16.17 7.88 1.37
CA GLU A 103 14.81 8.34 1.11
C GLU A 103 14.73 9.86 0.92
N GLU A 104 15.50 10.61 1.71
CA GLU A 104 15.59 12.07 1.56
C GLU A 104 16.25 12.48 0.23
N ALA A 105 17.19 11.65 -0.28
CA ALA A 105 17.84 11.90 -1.57
C ALA A 105 16.84 11.95 -2.73
N PHE A 106 15.77 11.18 -2.66
CA PHE A 106 14.75 11.13 -3.70
C PHE A 106 14.02 12.48 -3.89
N ARG A 107 14.00 13.36 -2.89
CA ARG A 107 13.44 14.74 -3.02
C ARG A 107 14.19 15.61 -4.03
N LEU A 108 15.43 15.28 -4.32
CA LEU A 108 16.27 16.01 -5.27
C LEU A 108 16.15 15.49 -6.71
N ILE A 109 15.44 14.36 -6.90
CA ILE A 109 15.36 13.67 -8.19
C ILE A 109 14.13 14.15 -8.99
N PRO A 110 14.32 14.57 -10.24
CA PRO A 110 13.24 15.02 -11.11
C PRO A 110 12.11 13.99 -11.27
N GLY A 111 10.85 14.44 -11.20
CA GLY A 111 9.69 13.60 -11.38
C GLY A 111 9.40 12.62 -10.23
N VAL A 112 10.16 12.71 -9.13
CA VAL A 112 9.94 11.90 -7.94
C VAL A 112 9.18 12.69 -6.88
N ILE A 113 8.13 12.12 -6.33
CA ILE A 113 7.34 12.64 -5.23
C ILE A 113 7.68 11.85 -3.97
N VAL A 114 8.02 12.56 -2.90
CA VAL A 114 8.34 11.97 -1.60
C VAL A 114 7.37 12.49 -0.56
N GLU A 115 6.74 11.60 0.17
CA GLU A 115 5.82 11.88 1.26
C GLU A 115 6.39 11.32 2.55
N GLN A 116 6.57 12.16 3.56
CA GLN A 116 7.02 11.76 4.88
C GLN A 116 5.79 11.52 5.78
N LYS A 117 5.69 10.32 6.35
CA LYS A 117 4.58 9.93 7.22
C LYS A 117 4.85 10.25 8.69
N THR A 118 6.04 9.91 9.14
CA THR A 118 6.61 10.26 10.45
C THR A 118 8.07 10.64 10.24
N ASN A 119 8.80 11.13 11.26
CA ASN A 119 10.21 11.48 11.10
C ASN A 119 11.06 10.26 10.67
N GLY A 120 11.50 10.26 9.42
CA GLY A 120 12.31 9.18 8.84
C GLY A 120 11.52 7.99 8.27
N ASN A 121 10.20 8.10 8.10
CA ASN A 121 9.40 7.11 7.39
C ASN A 121 8.74 7.75 6.16
N TYR A 122 9.00 7.20 4.97
CA TYR A 122 8.68 7.83 3.69
C TYR A 122 7.98 6.90 2.71
N ASN A 123 7.14 7.48 1.85
CA ASN A 123 6.69 6.90 0.59
C ASN A 123 7.36 7.62 -0.58
N VAL A 124 7.58 6.89 -1.67
CA VAL A 124 8.22 7.42 -2.89
C VAL A 124 7.45 6.97 -4.12
N TYR A 125 7.16 7.91 -5.01
CA TYR A 125 6.45 7.68 -6.27
C TYR A 125 7.16 8.38 -7.41
N ILE A 126 7.20 7.77 -8.58
CA ILE A 126 7.64 8.41 -9.82
C ILE A 126 6.40 8.92 -10.54
N ARG A 127 6.31 10.22 -10.84
CA ARG A 127 5.17 10.89 -11.50
C ARG A 127 3.82 10.69 -10.78
N GLY A 128 3.81 10.25 -9.52
CA GLY A 128 2.59 10.05 -8.75
C GLY A 128 1.91 8.71 -8.99
N LEU A 129 0.60 8.71 -9.25
CA LEU A 129 -0.30 7.55 -9.17
C LEU A 129 -0.30 6.91 -7.76
N ASN A 130 -0.01 7.73 -6.75
CA ASN A 130 -0.14 7.37 -5.36
C ASN A 130 -1.63 7.29 -4.97
N ASN A 131 -1.92 6.49 -3.95
CA ASN A 131 -3.30 6.28 -3.47
C ASN A 131 -4.28 5.80 -4.57
N LEU A 132 -3.81 4.91 -5.45
CA LEU A 132 -4.66 4.24 -6.44
C LEU A 132 -4.62 2.71 -6.25
N PRO A 133 -5.80 2.07 -6.19
CA PRO A 133 -7.13 2.70 -6.13
C PRO A 133 -7.31 3.55 -4.87
N ASP A 134 -8.09 4.62 -4.96
CA ASP A 134 -8.50 5.42 -3.82
C ASP A 134 -9.37 4.60 -2.87
N ASN A 135 -9.47 5.03 -1.60
CA ASN A 135 -10.14 4.29 -0.53
C ASN A 135 -9.58 2.87 -0.25
N ASN A 136 -8.41 2.54 -0.77
CA ASN A 136 -7.74 1.29 -0.45
C ASN A 136 -6.96 1.40 0.88
N LEU A 137 -6.56 0.26 1.42
CA LEU A 137 -5.70 0.24 2.60
C LEU A 137 -4.35 0.90 2.28
N PRO A 138 -3.80 1.76 3.14
CA PRO A 138 -2.52 2.44 2.88
C PRO A 138 -1.38 1.48 2.53
N LEU A 139 -1.36 0.27 3.12
CA LEU A 139 -0.36 -0.75 2.83
C LEU A 139 -0.25 -1.11 1.35
N TYR A 140 -1.35 -1.13 0.60
CA TYR A 140 -1.35 -1.52 -0.81
C TYR A 140 -0.90 -0.41 -1.76
N THR A 141 -0.93 0.83 -1.30
CA THR A 141 -0.60 2.00 -2.11
C THR A 141 0.79 2.55 -1.85
N GLU A 142 1.45 2.12 -0.77
CA GLU A 142 2.81 2.55 -0.40
C GLU A 142 3.84 2.13 -1.46
N THR A 143 4.51 3.07 -2.11
CA THR A 143 5.64 2.86 -3.04
C THR A 143 5.44 1.66 -3.99
N SER A 144 4.25 1.56 -4.58
CA SER A 144 3.78 0.31 -5.21
C SER A 144 4.08 0.17 -6.72
N ASN A 145 4.23 1.26 -7.45
CA ASN A 145 4.39 1.28 -8.91
C ASN A 145 5.83 1.56 -9.37
N VAL A 146 6.78 1.55 -8.45
CA VAL A 146 8.21 1.84 -8.68
C VAL A 146 9.04 0.64 -8.26
N LEU A 147 9.83 0.09 -9.16
CA LEU A 147 10.77 -0.99 -8.82
C LEU A 147 12.04 -0.41 -8.21
N VAL A 148 12.31 -0.70 -6.95
CA VAL A 148 13.56 -0.31 -6.28
C VAL A 148 14.49 -1.51 -6.18
N MET A 149 15.73 -1.31 -6.57
CA MET A 149 16.79 -2.33 -6.56
C MET A 149 18.04 -1.81 -5.86
N ILE A 150 18.83 -2.73 -5.31
CA ILE A 150 20.19 -2.50 -4.83
C ILE A 150 21.12 -3.40 -5.64
N ASP A 151 22.02 -2.83 -6.45
CA ASP A 151 22.90 -3.57 -7.36
C ASP A 151 22.13 -4.56 -8.25
N GLY A 152 20.94 -4.18 -8.73
CA GLY A 152 20.05 -5.03 -9.52
C GLY A 152 19.28 -6.10 -8.72
N ARG A 153 19.49 -6.24 -7.42
CA ARG A 153 18.69 -7.10 -6.55
C ARG A 153 17.38 -6.40 -6.17
N ILE A 154 16.28 -7.06 -6.43
CA ILE A 154 14.94 -6.57 -6.12
C ILE A 154 14.71 -6.50 -4.61
N THR A 155 14.12 -5.40 -4.12
CA THR A 155 13.90 -5.15 -2.68
C THR A 155 12.41 -5.15 -2.29
N HIS A 156 11.51 -5.46 -3.21
CA HIS A 156 10.06 -5.47 -2.98
C HIS A 156 9.61 -6.51 -1.96
N ASN A 157 8.60 -6.15 -1.18
CA ASN A 157 7.83 -7.08 -0.36
C ASN A 157 6.69 -7.67 -1.22
N TYR A 158 6.68 -8.98 -1.38
CA TYR A 158 5.68 -9.66 -2.21
C TYR A 158 4.43 -10.11 -1.45
N ALA A 159 4.39 -10.00 -0.11
CA ALA A 159 3.16 -10.19 0.63
C ALA A 159 2.16 -9.08 0.32
N SER A 160 2.60 -7.84 0.37
CA SER A 160 1.79 -6.62 0.21
C SER A 160 1.99 -5.89 -1.12
N GLY A 161 3.04 -6.22 -1.89
CA GLY A 161 3.33 -5.64 -3.21
C GLY A 161 3.88 -4.21 -3.18
N ASN A 162 4.40 -3.78 -2.06
CA ASN A 162 4.99 -2.47 -1.86
C ASN A 162 6.48 -2.56 -1.52
N LEU A 163 7.13 -1.42 -1.41
CA LEU A 163 8.44 -1.31 -0.80
C LEU A 163 8.35 -0.54 0.51
N MET A 164 8.76 -1.17 1.58
CA MET A 164 8.97 -0.52 2.87
C MET A 164 10.39 0.03 2.89
N LEU A 165 10.56 1.33 2.67
CA LEU A 165 11.90 1.95 2.53
C LEU A 165 12.78 1.78 3.76
N GLU A 166 12.20 1.69 4.95
CA GLU A 166 12.93 1.42 6.19
C GLU A 166 13.58 0.02 6.24
N THR A 167 13.24 -0.86 5.30
CA THR A 167 13.83 -2.21 5.20
C THR A 167 15.11 -2.26 4.38
N LEU A 168 15.48 -1.16 3.70
CA LEU A 168 16.70 -1.09 2.93
C LEU A 168 17.93 -1.18 3.86
N PRO A 169 18.79 -2.19 3.72
CA PRO A 169 19.88 -2.45 4.66
C PRO A 169 21.11 -1.58 4.45
N ILE A 170 20.99 -0.51 3.69
CA ILE A 170 22.07 0.37 3.25
C ILE A 170 21.86 1.82 3.72
N SER A 171 22.93 2.56 3.87
CA SER A 171 22.95 3.97 4.19
C SER A 171 23.58 4.80 3.06
N VAL A 172 23.61 6.12 3.21
CA VAL A 172 24.26 7.03 2.24
C VAL A 172 25.73 6.66 2.06
N GLU A 173 26.41 6.15 3.09
CA GLU A 173 27.82 5.73 3.02
C GLU A 173 28.05 4.48 2.15
N ASP A 174 27.03 3.61 2.03
CA ASP A 174 27.09 2.45 1.16
C ASP A 174 26.89 2.79 -0.32
N VAL A 175 26.32 3.95 -0.63
CA VAL A 175 25.91 4.32 -1.99
C VAL A 175 27.07 4.97 -2.76
N GLU A 176 27.30 4.51 -3.99
CA GLU A 176 28.10 5.20 -5.00
C GLU A 176 27.23 6.23 -5.74
N ARG A 177 26.08 5.77 -6.27
CA ARG A 177 25.11 6.58 -6.96
C ARG A 177 23.72 5.96 -6.96
N ILE A 178 22.71 6.78 -7.17
CA ILE A 178 21.32 6.37 -7.40
C ILE A 178 20.99 6.68 -8.85
N GLU A 179 20.53 5.67 -9.60
CA GLU A 179 20.07 5.80 -10.97
C GLU A 179 18.54 5.66 -10.99
N VAL A 180 17.85 6.65 -11.56
CA VAL A 180 16.40 6.62 -11.72
C VAL A 180 16.07 6.65 -13.20
N VAL A 181 15.30 5.66 -13.65
CA VAL A 181 14.75 5.63 -15.02
C VAL A 181 13.24 5.75 -14.89
N ARG A 182 12.68 6.75 -15.55
CA ARG A 182 11.23 7.00 -15.55
C ARG A 182 10.55 6.29 -16.72
N GLY A 183 9.26 6.00 -16.56
CA GLY A 183 8.40 5.36 -17.54
C GLY A 183 8.40 3.83 -17.49
N ALA A 184 7.58 3.23 -18.36
CA ALA A 184 7.35 1.79 -18.40
C ALA A 184 8.64 1.02 -18.73
N SER A 185 9.19 0.28 -17.76
CA SER A 185 10.50 -0.36 -17.85
C SER A 185 10.47 -1.88 -17.57
N SER A 186 9.28 -2.50 -17.51
CA SER A 186 9.16 -3.93 -17.18
C SER A 186 9.81 -4.86 -18.20
N ALA A 187 9.91 -4.46 -19.48
CA ALA A 187 10.58 -5.26 -20.50
C ALA A 187 12.07 -5.49 -20.20
N LEU A 188 12.72 -4.56 -19.49
CA LEU A 188 14.13 -4.64 -19.11
C LEU A 188 14.35 -5.15 -17.69
N TYR A 189 13.45 -4.83 -16.77
CA TYR A 189 13.66 -5.03 -15.33
C TYR A 189 12.65 -5.95 -14.66
N GLY A 190 11.61 -6.35 -15.39
CA GLY A 190 10.55 -7.21 -14.89
C GLY A 190 9.40 -6.43 -14.23
N GLN A 191 8.51 -7.19 -13.63
CA GLN A 191 7.30 -6.68 -13.00
C GLN A 191 7.60 -5.61 -11.93
N ASN A 192 6.64 -4.74 -11.65
CA ASN A 192 6.69 -3.57 -10.76
C ASN A 192 7.45 -2.34 -11.29
N ALA A 193 8.15 -2.43 -12.43
CA ALA A 193 8.74 -1.27 -13.09
C ALA A 193 7.68 -0.50 -13.92
N VAL A 194 6.54 -0.15 -13.31
CA VAL A 194 5.36 0.43 -13.99
C VAL A 194 5.56 1.91 -14.31
N GLN A 195 5.93 2.70 -13.30
CA GLN A 195 6.22 4.13 -13.44
C GLN A 195 7.73 4.40 -13.62
N GLY A 196 8.55 3.41 -13.37
CA GLY A 196 9.99 3.47 -13.49
C GLY A 196 10.73 2.60 -12.50
N ILE A 197 12.03 2.77 -12.46
CA ILE A 197 12.94 2.08 -11.55
C ILE A 197 13.81 3.08 -10.79
N ILE A 198 14.18 2.68 -9.59
CA ILE A 198 15.24 3.29 -8.78
C ILE A 198 16.27 2.20 -8.53
N ASN A 199 17.47 2.33 -9.10
CA ASN A 199 18.56 1.38 -8.87
C ASN A 199 19.64 2.06 -8.04
N ILE A 200 19.87 1.56 -6.83
CA ILE A 200 20.87 2.07 -5.91
C ILE A 200 22.13 1.24 -6.14
N ILE A 201 23.16 1.87 -6.67
CA ILE A 201 24.46 1.25 -6.90
C ILE A 201 25.31 1.48 -5.66
N THR A 202 25.79 0.39 -5.06
CA THR A 202 26.62 0.48 -3.86
C THR A 202 28.10 0.71 -4.20
N ASP A 203 28.80 1.44 -3.31
CA ASP A 203 30.22 1.75 -3.42
C ASP A 203 31.07 0.49 -3.13
N LYS A 204 31.48 -0.17 -4.19
CA LYS A 204 32.33 -1.39 -4.10
C LYS A 204 33.74 -1.03 -3.72
N PRO A 205 34.39 -1.76 -2.78
CA PRO A 205 35.76 -1.51 -2.42
C PRO A 205 36.69 -1.68 -3.63
N SER A 206 37.69 -0.80 -3.73
CA SER A 206 38.70 -0.75 -4.81
C SER A 206 40.02 -0.21 -4.26
N GLN A 207 41.06 -0.15 -5.09
CA GLN A 207 42.35 0.45 -4.76
C GLN A 207 42.28 1.95 -4.48
N THR A 208 41.26 2.63 -5.06
CA THR A 208 41.05 4.08 -4.89
C THR A 208 40.06 4.40 -3.76
N SER A 209 39.47 3.41 -3.10
CA SER A 209 38.54 3.61 -2.00
C SER A 209 39.25 4.20 -0.77
N LYS A 210 38.60 5.15 -0.10
CA LYS A 210 39.02 5.64 1.21
C LYS A 210 38.99 4.49 2.20
N MET A 211 40.06 4.29 2.98
CA MET A 211 40.20 3.17 3.92
C MET A 211 39.12 3.24 5.02
N VAL A 212 38.90 4.42 5.55
CA VAL A 212 37.90 4.68 6.59
C VAL A 212 37.06 5.88 6.16
N SER A 213 35.75 5.73 6.12
CA SER A 213 34.86 6.86 5.88
C SER A 213 33.57 6.69 6.69
N GLY A 214 32.86 7.80 6.90
CA GLY A 214 31.63 7.76 7.64
C GLY A 214 31.00 9.12 7.87
N SER A 215 29.86 9.09 8.52
CA SER A 215 29.13 10.27 8.93
C SER A 215 28.51 10.07 10.32
N PHE A 216 28.41 11.13 11.08
CA PHE A 216 27.68 11.12 12.34
C PHE A 216 26.97 12.45 12.52
N GLN A 217 25.71 12.39 12.87
CA GLN A 217 24.93 13.59 13.16
C GLN A 217 23.91 13.37 14.28
N MET A 218 23.57 14.44 14.97
CA MET A 218 22.55 14.49 16.02
C MET A 218 21.76 15.80 15.93
N GLY A 219 20.51 15.78 16.42
CA GLY A 219 19.69 16.98 16.34
C GLY A 219 18.38 16.92 17.11
N THR A 220 17.46 17.77 16.70
CA THR A 220 16.10 17.83 17.26
C THR A 220 15.37 16.50 17.10
N GLN A 221 14.26 16.30 17.82
CA GLN A 221 13.49 15.04 17.82
C GLN A 221 14.37 13.83 18.18
N ASN A 222 15.32 14.03 19.11
CA ASN A 222 16.34 13.05 19.55
C ASN A 222 17.00 12.28 18.39
N THR A 223 17.09 12.93 17.22
CA THR A 223 17.65 12.31 16.01
C THR A 223 19.12 12.03 16.18
N VAL A 224 19.52 10.79 15.93
CA VAL A 224 20.90 10.32 15.83
C VAL A 224 21.04 9.44 14.59
N VAL A 225 21.93 9.82 13.67
CA VAL A 225 22.26 9.02 12.48
C VAL A 225 23.78 8.85 12.44
N GLY A 226 24.24 7.63 12.26
CA GLY A 226 25.67 7.33 12.19
C GLY A 226 25.95 6.21 11.20
N ASP A 227 26.99 6.42 10.37
CA ASP A 227 27.45 5.49 9.34
C ASP A 227 28.97 5.36 9.44
N LEU A 228 29.47 4.16 9.24
CA LEU A 228 30.91 3.85 9.21
C LEU A 228 31.19 2.84 8.10
N ALA A 229 32.19 3.10 7.30
CA ALA A 229 32.70 2.18 6.29
C ALA A 229 34.21 1.98 6.44
N LEU A 230 34.63 0.72 6.36
CA LEU A 230 36.01 0.29 6.31
C LEU A 230 36.23 -0.43 4.98
N ARG A 231 37.20 0.00 4.18
CA ARG A 231 37.50 -0.58 2.87
C ARG A 231 38.98 -0.86 2.77
N PHE A 232 39.34 -2.02 2.25
CA PHE A 232 40.71 -2.46 2.11
C PHE A 232 40.90 -3.23 0.81
N ALA A 233 41.90 -2.85 0.00
CA ALA A 233 42.26 -3.53 -1.22
C ALA A 233 43.75 -3.94 -1.15
N PRO A 234 44.05 -5.18 -0.72
CA PRO A 234 45.44 -5.64 -0.57
C PRO A 234 46.19 -5.74 -1.91
N ASN A 235 45.47 -5.87 -3.01
CA ASN A 235 45.98 -5.88 -4.38
C ASN A 235 44.88 -5.57 -5.39
N ASP A 236 45.22 -5.48 -6.66
CA ASP A 236 44.31 -5.21 -7.78
C ASP A 236 43.26 -6.29 -8.06
N LYS A 237 43.38 -7.47 -7.45
CA LYS A 237 42.50 -8.63 -7.68
C LYS A 237 41.45 -8.82 -6.59
N ILE A 238 41.69 -8.31 -5.40
CA ILE A 238 40.82 -8.54 -4.24
C ILE A 238 40.65 -7.22 -3.49
N ALA A 239 39.40 -6.85 -3.25
CA ALA A 239 39.05 -5.75 -2.35
C ALA A 239 37.93 -6.19 -1.39
N LEU A 240 37.98 -5.71 -0.17
CA LEU A 240 37.08 -6.05 0.94
C LEU A 240 36.51 -4.79 1.55
N GLY A 241 35.27 -4.86 2.00
CA GLY A 241 34.61 -3.77 2.70
C GLY A 241 33.65 -4.27 3.76
N ILE A 242 33.52 -3.47 4.80
CA ILE A 242 32.46 -3.65 5.80
C ILE A 242 31.88 -2.28 6.13
N THR A 243 30.55 -2.19 6.22
CA THR A 243 29.86 -0.98 6.63
C THR A 243 28.90 -1.27 7.77
N ALA A 244 28.65 -0.27 8.62
CA ALA A 244 27.66 -0.33 9.68
C ALA A 244 26.92 0.99 9.75
N ASN A 245 25.60 0.92 9.94
CA ASN A 245 24.76 2.09 10.07
C ASN A 245 23.82 1.96 11.27
N ARG A 246 23.45 3.09 11.85
CA ARG A 246 22.44 3.16 12.91
C ARG A 246 21.66 4.46 12.79
N GLN A 247 20.34 4.36 12.95
CA GLN A 247 19.45 5.51 13.02
C GLN A 247 18.55 5.39 14.25
N TYR A 248 18.31 6.53 14.87
CA TYR A 248 17.31 6.72 15.92
C TYR A 248 16.66 8.09 15.70
N ARG A 249 15.33 8.13 15.67
CA ARG A 249 14.55 9.35 15.48
C ARG A 249 13.25 9.24 16.26
N GLU A 250 12.84 10.33 16.90
CA GLU A 250 11.53 10.45 17.51
C GLU A 250 10.56 11.22 16.60
N ARG A 251 9.29 11.05 16.84
CA ARG A 251 8.24 11.81 16.16
C ARG A 251 8.32 13.28 16.55
N PRO A 252 7.86 14.20 15.69
CA PRO A 252 7.79 15.63 16.03
C PRO A 252 6.76 15.91 17.14
N THR A 253 5.85 14.97 17.39
CA THR A 253 4.82 15.03 18.42
C THR A 253 4.66 13.67 19.11
N ASP A 254 4.30 13.66 20.36
CA ASP A 254 3.87 12.49 21.13
C ASP A 254 2.37 12.20 20.99
N LYS A 255 1.63 13.13 20.37
CA LYS A 255 0.18 13.04 20.18
C LYS A 255 -0.19 11.88 19.26
N LEU A 256 -1.24 11.16 19.65
CA LEU A 256 -1.89 10.14 18.83
C LEU A 256 -3.26 10.64 18.40
N TYR A 257 -3.60 10.43 17.14
CA TYR A 257 -4.91 10.77 16.61
C TYR A 257 -5.75 9.50 16.56
N LEU A 258 -6.98 9.56 17.07
CA LEU A 258 -7.95 8.52 16.79
C LEU A 258 -8.45 8.69 15.37
N MET A 259 -8.33 7.63 14.59
CA MET A 259 -8.91 7.61 13.25
C MET A 259 -10.42 7.43 13.39
N PRO A 260 -11.23 8.30 12.77
CA PRO A 260 -12.64 8.03 12.65
C PRO A 260 -12.78 6.74 11.83
N ALA A 261 -13.08 5.63 12.51
CA ALA A 261 -13.56 4.46 11.80
C ALA A 261 -14.88 4.88 11.13
N GLN A 262 -14.79 5.26 9.88
CA GLN A 262 -15.79 5.16 8.88
C GLN A 262 -17.20 5.59 9.24
N GLY A 263 -17.38 6.85 9.47
CA GLY A 263 -18.72 7.41 9.59
C GLY A 263 -19.42 7.13 10.90
N LEU A 264 -19.01 6.15 11.66
CA LEU A 264 -19.66 5.72 12.88
C LEU A 264 -18.92 6.09 14.17
N VAL A 265 -17.64 6.40 14.12
CA VAL A 265 -16.94 7.05 15.23
C VAL A 265 -17.42 8.49 15.42
N LYS A 266 -18.18 8.98 14.49
CA LYS A 266 -18.99 10.16 14.74
C LYS A 266 -20.00 9.94 15.86
N ILE A 267 -20.12 8.76 16.45
CA ILE A 267 -21.05 8.41 17.51
C ILE A 267 -20.30 8.12 18.80
N VAL A 268 -19.59 9.08 19.35
CA VAL A 268 -19.18 9.03 20.73
C VAL A 268 -20.18 9.80 21.55
N ALA A 269 -20.80 9.09 22.46
CA ALA A 269 -21.69 9.71 23.39
C ALA A 269 -20.96 10.81 24.17
N PRO A 270 -21.52 11.99 24.40
CA PRO A 270 -21.01 12.95 25.36
C PRO A 270 -20.75 12.34 26.74
N ALA A 271 -21.38 11.22 27.07
CA ALA A 271 -21.07 10.43 28.27
C ALA A 271 -19.61 9.92 28.30
N ALA A 272 -18.93 9.77 27.17
CA ALA A 272 -17.50 9.50 27.12
C ALA A 272 -16.65 10.68 27.62
N TYR A 273 -17.27 11.83 27.76
CA TYR A 273 -16.69 13.07 28.29
C TYR A 273 -17.00 13.33 29.77
N GLU A 274 -17.72 12.44 30.37
CA GLU A 274 -17.94 12.60 31.82
C GLU A 274 -16.62 12.42 32.59
N PRO A 275 -16.34 13.20 33.60
CA PRO A 275 -15.17 13.01 34.43
C PRO A 275 -15.12 11.58 34.99
N GLY A 276 -14.10 10.83 34.58
CA GLY A 276 -13.91 9.42 34.93
C GLY A 276 -14.17 8.42 33.82
N CYS A 277 -14.59 8.87 32.60
CA CYS A 277 -14.64 8.01 31.44
C CYS A 277 -13.22 7.72 30.92
N THR A 278 -12.90 6.45 30.75
CA THR A 278 -11.56 6.01 30.28
C THR A 278 -11.49 5.95 28.78
N VAL A 279 -10.27 5.97 28.21
CA VAL A 279 -10.06 5.68 26.75
C VAL A 279 -10.65 4.31 26.41
N ALA A 280 -10.54 3.34 27.30
CA ALA A 280 -11.14 2.02 27.12
C ALA A 280 -12.67 2.10 27.00
N ASP A 281 -13.33 2.95 27.80
CA ASP A 281 -14.78 3.16 27.71
C ASP A 281 -15.16 3.89 26.42
N TYR A 282 -14.35 4.87 26.00
CA TYR A 282 -14.50 5.54 24.71
C TYR A 282 -14.40 4.57 23.54
N ILE A 283 -13.39 3.70 23.57
CA ILE A 283 -13.18 2.69 22.54
C ILE A 283 -14.31 1.65 22.53
N LYS A 284 -14.82 1.22 23.69
CA LYS A 284 -16.00 0.36 23.79
C LYS A 284 -17.22 1.01 23.14
N LEU A 285 -17.46 2.29 23.44
CA LEU A 285 -18.57 3.05 22.86
C LEU A 285 -18.42 3.22 21.36
N SER A 286 -17.21 3.47 20.86
CA SER A 286 -16.99 3.58 19.41
C SER A 286 -17.03 2.24 18.72
N ALA A 287 -16.58 1.15 19.34
CA ALA A 287 -16.75 -0.21 18.83
C ALA A 287 -18.22 -0.62 18.81
N PHE A 288 -18.96 -0.30 19.84
CA PHE A 288 -20.41 -0.49 19.90
C PHE A 288 -21.12 0.30 18.78
N ALA A 289 -20.78 1.56 18.60
CA ALA A 289 -21.34 2.41 17.56
C ALA A 289 -21.00 1.94 16.14
N ASN A 290 -19.82 1.36 15.91
CA ASN A 290 -19.39 0.83 14.63
C ASN A 290 -20.16 -0.42 14.16
N ASN A 291 -20.79 -1.12 15.08
CA ASN A 291 -21.57 -2.32 14.79
C ASN A 291 -23.08 -2.08 14.85
N PHE A 292 -23.51 -0.83 15.10
CA PHE A 292 -24.92 -0.47 15.07
C PHE A 292 -25.34 -0.01 13.68
N VAL A 293 -26.42 -0.61 13.19
CA VAL A 293 -27.16 -0.03 12.06
C VAL A 293 -27.80 1.28 12.54
N PRO A 294 -27.66 2.40 11.82
CA PRO A 294 -28.15 3.71 12.28
C PRO A 294 -29.64 3.75 12.66
N ASP A 295 -30.43 2.84 12.11
CA ASP A 295 -31.87 2.74 12.34
C ASP A 295 -32.25 1.91 13.58
N MET A 296 -31.25 1.40 14.32
CA MET A 296 -31.47 0.53 15.48
C MET A 296 -31.00 1.14 16.81
N ILE A 297 -31.00 2.44 16.94
CA ILE A 297 -30.82 3.08 18.24
C ILE A 297 -32.06 2.82 19.09
N VAL A 298 -31.90 2.01 20.11
CA VAL A 298 -33.00 1.56 20.96
C VAL A 298 -32.95 2.33 22.26
N ASP A 299 -34.09 2.86 22.68
CA ASP A 299 -34.26 3.42 24.01
C ASP A 299 -34.04 2.30 25.07
N PRO A 300 -33.02 2.42 25.94
CA PRO A 300 -32.70 1.38 26.91
C PRO A 300 -33.80 1.09 27.94
N ALA A 301 -34.76 2.02 28.12
CA ALA A 301 -35.85 1.83 29.03
C ALA A 301 -37.08 1.10 28.40
N THR A 302 -37.25 1.26 27.12
CA THR A 302 -38.45 0.74 26.41
C THR A 302 -38.10 -0.33 25.34
N GLY A 303 -36.84 -0.43 24.93
CA GLY A 303 -36.41 -1.35 23.85
C GLY A 303 -36.91 -0.93 22.46
N ALA A 304 -37.51 0.25 22.29
CA ALA A 304 -38.07 0.74 21.06
C ALA A 304 -37.06 1.59 20.26
N PRO A 305 -37.04 1.54 18.92
CA PRO A 305 -36.23 2.45 18.11
C PRO A 305 -36.67 3.89 18.37
N SER A 306 -35.73 4.76 18.72
CA SER A 306 -36.04 6.17 18.97
C SER A 306 -35.27 7.07 18.00
N GLU A 307 -36.01 7.78 17.15
CA GLU A 307 -35.51 8.93 16.43
C GLU A 307 -35.44 10.12 17.40
N GLY A 308 -34.22 10.62 17.69
CA GLY A 308 -34.06 11.88 18.39
C GLY A 308 -34.15 11.85 19.92
N ALA A 309 -33.80 10.74 20.59
CA ALA A 309 -33.75 10.67 22.05
C ALA A 309 -32.72 11.65 22.64
N ASP A 310 -33.16 12.47 23.60
CA ASP A 310 -32.32 13.43 24.31
C ASP A 310 -31.53 12.70 25.42
N VAL A 311 -30.23 12.64 25.26
CA VAL A 311 -29.32 11.94 26.20
C VAL A 311 -29.20 12.62 27.55
N SER A 312 -29.46 13.91 27.61
CA SER A 312 -29.48 14.66 28.86
C SER A 312 -30.51 14.13 29.87
N GLN A 313 -31.47 13.32 29.39
CA GLN A 313 -32.52 12.67 30.17
C GLN A 313 -32.34 11.14 30.29
N GLY A 314 -31.16 10.58 29.95
CA GLY A 314 -30.88 9.15 30.03
C GLY A 314 -31.36 8.33 28.85
N GLY A 315 -31.75 8.97 27.74
CA GLY A 315 -32.00 8.35 26.45
C GLY A 315 -30.76 8.33 25.54
N MET A 316 -30.82 7.56 24.46
CA MET A 316 -29.74 7.57 23.46
C MET A 316 -29.86 8.75 22.53
N PHE A 317 -28.73 9.29 22.08
CA PHE A 317 -28.65 10.47 21.20
C PHE A 317 -29.28 10.27 19.85
N SER A 318 -29.75 11.36 19.25
CA SER A 318 -29.93 11.37 17.80
C SER A 318 -28.61 11.28 17.07
N LEU A 319 -28.61 10.56 15.96
CA LEU A 319 -27.41 10.40 15.13
C LEU A 319 -26.81 11.75 14.71
N SER A 320 -27.64 12.77 14.47
CA SER A 320 -27.22 14.11 14.10
C SER A 320 -26.54 14.90 15.21
N GLU A 321 -27.01 14.77 16.45
CA GLU A 321 -26.39 15.41 17.61
C GLU A 321 -25.05 14.76 17.94
N LEU A 322 -25.01 13.46 17.91
CA LEU A 322 -23.79 12.68 18.02
C LEU A 322 -22.75 13.07 16.96
N GLN A 323 -23.16 13.18 15.69
CA GLN A 323 -22.27 13.61 14.61
C GLN A 323 -21.71 15.02 14.81
N ASN A 324 -22.53 15.95 15.32
CA ASN A 324 -22.09 17.31 15.59
C ASN A 324 -21.15 17.40 16.79
N ASN A 325 -21.44 16.67 17.86
CA ASN A 325 -20.62 16.67 19.06
C ASN A 325 -19.23 16.07 18.80
N ILE A 326 -19.15 15.00 18.02
CA ILE A 326 -17.87 14.40 17.66
C ILE A 326 -17.05 15.29 16.75
N LYS A 327 -17.68 15.93 15.77
CA LYS A 327 -16.99 16.89 14.90
C LYS A 327 -16.37 18.01 15.73
N GLN A 328 -17.06 18.47 16.74
CA GLN A 328 -16.56 19.51 17.65
C GLN A 328 -15.36 18.98 18.48
N LEU A 329 -15.47 17.79 19.04
CA LEU A 329 -14.42 17.12 19.79
C LEU A 329 -13.13 16.93 19.00
N TYR A 330 -13.26 16.54 17.75
CA TYR A 330 -12.13 16.35 16.84
C TYR A 330 -11.46 17.68 16.47
N THR A 331 -12.25 18.76 16.38
CA THR A 331 -11.77 20.11 16.03
C THR A 331 -11.09 20.81 17.20
N ASP A 332 -11.55 20.57 18.42
CA ASP A 332 -11.10 21.29 19.62
C ASP A 332 -9.87 20.64 20.29
N GLY A 333 -9.35 19.54 19.77
CA GLY A 333 -8.17 18.86 20.32
C GLY A 333 -8.42 18.09 21.61
N THR A 334 -9.64 18.08 22.14
CA THR A 334 -9.99 17.46 23.44
C THR A 334 -9.80 15.94 23.45
N MET A 335 -9.83 15.29 22.27
CA MET A 335 -9.50 13.88 22.13
C MET A 335 -8.04 13.56 22.50
N TYR A 336 -7.13 14.52 22.36
CA TYR A 336 -5.75 14.37 22.77
C TYR A 336 -5.61 14.31 24.30
N ASP A 337 -6.37 15.17 25.00
CA ASP A 337 -6.29 15.25 26.46
C ASP A 337 -6.76 13.93 27.10
N ILE A 338 -7.75 13.25 26.49
CA ILE A 338 -8.19 11.92 26.93
C ILE A 338 -7.10 10.87 26.67
N LEU A 339 -6.46 10.89 25.49
CA LEU A 339 -5.39 9.95 25.14
C LEU A 339 -4.11 10.21 25.95
N GLU A 340 -3.81 11.46 26.28
CA GLU A 340 -2.63 11.84 27.07
C GLU A 340 -2.82 11.49 28.56
N ALA A 341 -4.01 11.62 29.09
CA ALA A 341 -4.32 11.29 30.49
C ALA A 341 -4.20 9.80 30.81
N GLU A 342 -4.41 8.94 29.81
CA GLU A 342 -4.33 7.49 29.96
C GLU A 342 -3.13 6.91 29.22
N LYS A 343 -1.98 6.88 29.84
CA LYS A 343 -0.78 6.17 29.37
C LYS A 343 -0.84 4.62 29.30
N PRO A 344 -1.99 3.91 29.34
CA PRO A 344 -2.06 2.46 29.27
C PRO A 344 -2.12 1.85 27.88
N ILE A 345 -1.97 2.65 26.80
CA ILE A 345 -1.78 2.16 25.44
C ILE A 345 -0.38 1.54 25.25
N VAL A 346 0.33 1.30 26.34
CA VAL A 346 1.70 0.72 26.36
C VAL A 346 1.78 -0.60 25.62
N GLY A 347 0.75 -1.44 25.67
CA GLY A 347 0.70 -2.71 24.95
C GLY A 347 0.64 -2.56 23.42
N MET A 348 0.02 -1.50 22.91
CA MET A 348 -0.08 -1.24 21.46
C MET A 348 1.17 -0.55 20.89
N PHE A 349 1.96 0.09 21.75
CA PHE A 349 3.22 0.73 21.37
C PHE A 349 4.36 0.23 22.26
N PRO A 350 4.79 -1.04 22.14
CA PRO A 350 5.78 -1.63 23.04
C PRO A 350 7.15 -0.95 22.99
N ASN A 351 7.43 -0.15 21.92
CA ASN A 351 8.64 0.66 21.79
C ASN A 351 8.42 2.15 22.12
N GLY A 352 7.22 2.52 22.58
CA GLY A 352 6.79 3.91 22.80
C GLY A 352 6.14 4.54 21.55
N SER A 353 5.12 5.37 21.76
CA SER A 353 4.45 6.11 20.68
C SER A 353 5.30 7.27 20.14
N GLU A 354 6.23 7.77 20.94
CA GLU A 354 7.17 8.83 20.60
C GLU A 354 8.25 8.38 19.60
N LEU A 355 8.59 7.08 19.54
CA LEU A 355 9.61 6.56 18.65
C LEU A 355 9.11 6.59 17.19
N ALA A 356 9.78 7.33 16.32
CA ALA A 356 9.49 7.32 14.89
C ALA A 356 10.25 6.20 14.16
N ARG A 357 11.58 6.14 14.34
CA ARG A 357 12.44 5.14 13.66
C ARG A 357 13.62 4.71 14.54
N LYS A 358 13.90 3.41 14.49
CA LYS A 358 15.12 2.83 15.06
C LYS A 358 15.63 1.75 14.12
N SER A 359 16.87 1.86 13.64
CA SER A 359 17.48 0.83 12.79
C SER A 359 18.94 0.60 13.11
N LEU A 360 19.40 -0.61 12.78
CA LEU A 360 20.81 -1.03 12.84
C LEU A 360 21.06 -1.93 11.63
N GLY A 361 22.07 -1.60 10.83
CA GLY A 361 22.47 -2.36 9.65
C GLY A 361 23.98 -2.65 9.65
N VAL A 362 24.36 -3.79 9.09
CA VAL A 362 25.76 -4.18 8.84
C VAL A 362 25.84 -4.83 7.47
N ASN A 363 26.79 -4.39 6.63
CA ASN A 363 27.00 -4.93 5.28
C ASN A 363 28.46 -5.32 5.07
N GLY A 364 28.68 -6.39 4.30
CA GLY A 364 29.99 -6.86 3.88
C GLY A 364 30.09 -6.89 2.35
N TYR A 365 31.25 -6.54 1.83
CA TYR A 365 31.54 -6.44 0.40
C TYR A 365 32.83 -7.16 0.08
N ILE A 366 32.84 -7.96 -0.99
CA ILE A 366 34.01 -8.61 -1.56
C ILE A 366 33.98 -8.36 -3.06
N THR A 367 35.02 -7.71 -3.59
CA THR A 367 35.22 -7.55 -5.03
C THR A 367 36.43 -8.40 -5.46
N LEU A 368 36.22 -9.27 -6.45
CA LEU A 368 37.22 -10.12 -7.06
C LEU A 368 37.38 -9.73 -8.54
N THR A 369 38.62 -9.43 -8.93
CA THR A 369 39.00 -9.09 -10.31
C THR A 369 40.18 -9.95 -10.74
N PRO A 370 39.99 -11.31 -10.91
CA PRO A 370 41.09 -12.23 -11.22
C PRO A 370 41.81 -11.88 -12.54
N THR A 371 41.03 -11.37 -13.50
CA THR A 371 41.53 -10.85 -14.80
C THR A 371 40.74 -9.60 -15.17
N PRO A 372 41.19 -8.74 -16.11
CA PRO A 372 40.45 -7.56 -16.56
C PRO A 372 39.06 -7.87 -17.12
N ASP A 373 38.86 -9.09 -17.65
CA ASP A 373 37.60 -9.54 -18.24
C ASP A 373 36.64 -10.19 -17.22
N VAL A 374 37.02 -10.33 -15.95
CA VAL A 374 36.25 -11.03 -14.93
C VAL A 374 36.17 -10.17 -13.68
N ARG A 375 34.98 -9.74 -13.34
CA ARG A 375 34.65 -9.07 -12.09
C ARG A 375 33.52 -9.80 -11.38
N ILE A 376 33.71 -10.10 -10.10
CA ILE A 376 32.71 -10.74 -9.23
C ILE A 376 32.58 -9.90 -7.98
N ASP A 377 31.39 -9.34 -7.76
CA ASP A 377 31.03 -8.61 -6.55
C ASP A 377 30.10 -9.48 -5.70
N ILE A 378 30.50 -9.75 -4.46
CA ILE A 378 29.72 -10.50 -3.47
C ILE A 378 29.37 -9.53 -2.35
N THR A 379 28.08 -9.35 -2.10
CA THR A 379 27.59 -8.50 -1.02
C THR A 379 26.65 -9.27 -0.12
N GLY A 380 26.64 -8.96 1.16
CA GLY A 380 25.70 -9.54 2.10
C GLY A 380 25.59 -8.70 3.35
N GLY A 381 24.46 -8.74 4.00
CA GLY A 381 24.24 -7.93 5.17
C GLY A 381 22.98 -8.31 5.94
N TYR A 382 22.78 -7.59 7.03
CA TYR A 382 21.63 -7.75 7.91
C TYR A 382 21.19 -6.40 8.41
N GLN A 383 19.86 -6.20 8.46
CA GLN A 383 19.25 -5.04 9.07
C GLN A 383 18.10 -5.42 9.99
N GLN A 384 18.02 -4.75 11.11
CA GLN A 384 16.84 -4.69 11.95
C GLN A 384 16.32 -3.26 11.96
N SER A 385 15.05 -3.06 11.67
CA SER A 385 14.39 -1.75 11.72
C SER A 385 13.05 -1.84 12.44
N PHE A 386 12.75 -0.81 13.18
CA PHE A 386 11.44 -0.52 13.74
C PHE A 386 11.04 0.88 13.31
N VAL A 387 9.77 1.06 12.93
CA VAL A 387 9.18 2.37 12.64
C VAL A 387 7.78 2.45 13.23
N ASN A 388 7.38 3.62 13.72
CA ASN A 388 6.00 4.00 13.79
C ASN A 388 5.61 4.61 12.46
N THR A 389 4.64 4.01 11.78
CA THR A 389 4.15 4.37 10.46
C THR A 389 2.64 4.54 10.50
N THR A 390 2.06 5.02 9.41
CA THR A 390 0.59 5.11 9.31
C THR A 390 -0.06 3.73 9.37
N GLY A 391 -1.25 3.65 9.96
CA GLY A 391 -1.99 2.40 10.18
C GLY A 391 -2.20 1.61 8.88
N ILE A 392 -2.10 0.30 8.96
CA ILE A 392 -2.17 -0.62 7.81
C ILE A 392 -3.59 -1.09 7.55
N LEU A 393 -4.30 -1.37 8.61
CA LEU A 393 -5.70 -1.79 8.65
C LEU A 393 -6.54 -0.65 9.23
N SER A 394 -7.84 -0.81 9.29
CA SER A 394 -8.77 0.12 9.93
C SER A 394 -8.47 0.26 11.45
N ASP A 395 -7.29 0.76 11.74
CA ASP A 395 -6.83 1.01 13.09
C ASP A 395 -7.51 2.23 13.69
N TYR A 396 -7.72 2.19 15.01
CA TYR A 396 -8.24 3.34 15.74
C TYR A 396 -7.23 4.48 15.84
N PHE A 397 -5.94 4.18 15.68
CA PHE A 397 -4.87 5.17 15.71
C PHE A 397 -4.32 5.46 14.33
N ASN A 398 -3.90 6.69 14.13
CA ASN A 398 -3.28 7.12 12.88
C ASN A 398 -1.92 6.46 12.60
N ILE A 399 -1.26 5.94 13.63
CA ILE A 399 0.02 5.25 13.52
C ILE A 399 0.01 3.88 14.20
N ASN A 400 0.89 3.00 13.75
CA ASN A 400 1.20 1.71 14.36
C ASN A 400 2.68 1.37 14.25
N GLY A 401 3.17 0.50 15.13
CA GLY A 401 4.55 -0.01 15.08
C GLY A 401 4.70 -1.09 14.02
N ARG A 402 5.78 -1.02 13.22
CA ARG A 402 6.20 -2.07 12.28
C ARG A 402 7.66 -2.46 12.53
N GLU A 403 7.94 -3.75 12.65
CA GLU A 403 9.31 -4.27 12.85
C GLU A 403 9.68 -5.20 11.70
N VAL A 404 10.90 -5.03 11.18
CA VAL A 404 11.46 -5.89 10.14
C VAL A 404 12.88 -6.27 10.50
N LYS A 405 13.19 -7.56 10.34
CA LYS A 405 14.55 -8.10 10.41
C LYS A 405 14.84 -8.75 9.06
N ASN A 406 15.80 -8.22 8.33
CA ASN A 406 16.09 -8.65 6.97
C ASN A 406 17.57 -8.99 6.80
N GLY A 407 17.86 -10.21 6.35
CA GLY A 407 19.17 -10.64 5.89
C GLY A 407 19.18 -10.74 4.37
N TYR A 408 20.32 -10.43 3.74
CA TYR A 408 20.45 -10.57 2.29
C TYR A 408 21.84 -11.03 1.88
N ALA A 409 21.92 -11.62 0.69
CA ALA A 409 23.15 -11.90 -0.03
C ALA A 409 22.93 -11.61 -1.52
N ASN A 410 23.95 -11.10 -2.19
CA ASN A 410 23.90 -10.83 -3.63
C ASN A 410 25.25 -11.17 -4.28
N ILE A 411 25.23 -11.82 -5.44
CA ILE A 411 26.41 -12.12 -6.26
C ILE A 411 26.15 -11.53 -7.64
N VAL A 412 27.01 -10.60 -8.03
CA VAL A 412 27.02 -10.03 -9.39
C VAL A 412 28.32 -10.44 -10.05
N ALA A 413 28.25 -11.19 -11.14
CA ALA A 413 29.45 -11.62 -11.88
C ALA A 413 29.35 -11.15 -13.34
N ASN A 414 30.36 -10.40 -13.78
CA ASN A 414 30.56 -9.99 -15.15
C ASN A 414 31.78 -10.72 -15.72
N ILE A 415 31.57 -11.58 -16.71
CA ILE A 415 32.59 -12.43 -17.33
C ILE A 415 32.54 -12.16 -18.83
N LYS A 416 33.36 -11.23 -19.31
CA LYS A 416 33.28 -10.70 -20.69
C LYS A 416 31.87 -10.19 -21.00
N ASN A 417 31.18 -10.87 -21.90
CA ASN A 417 29.84 -10.52 -22.35
C ASN A 417 28.71 -11.17 -21.52
N LEU A 418 29.05 -12.04 -20.58
CA LEU A 418 28.11 -12.73 -19.69
C LEU A 418 27.93 -11.93 -18.40
N SER A 419 26.69 -11.65 -18.05
CA SER A 419 26.33 -11.09 -16.74
C SER A 419 25.46 -12.08 -15.99
N LEU A 420 25.74 -12.26 -14.70
CA LEU A 420 24.98 -13.08 -13.78
C LEU A 420 24.69 -12.26 -12.52
N ASN A 421 23.45 -12.27 -12.07
CA ASN A 421 23.02 -11.68 -10.81
C ASN A 421 22.16 -12.68 -10.04
N ILE A 422 22.59 -13.06 -8.84
CA ILE A 422 21.86 -13.96 -7.93
C ILE A 422 21.69 -13.25 -6.60
N GLY A 423 20.44 -12.98 -6.23
CA GLY A 423 20.07 -12.29 -5.00
C GLY A 423 19.19 -13.14 -4.11
N TYR A 424 19.42 -13.04 -2.82
CA TYR A 424 18.56 -13.54 -1.76
C TYR A 424 18.25 -12.42 -0.78
N SER A 425 17.02 -12.35 -0.30
CA SER A 425 16.65 -11.55 0.86
C SER A 425 15.54 -12.24 1.63
N GLY A 426 15.57 -12.12 2.97
CA GLY A 426 14.51 -12.72 3.78
C GLY A 426 14.67 -12.44 5.26
N GLY A 427 13.57 -12.64 5.97
CA GLY A 427 13.47 -12.47 7.40
C GLY A 427 12.06 -12.24 7.90
N PRO A 428 11.88 -12.20 9.22
CA PRO A 428 10.58 -11.95 9.82
C PRO A 428 10.18 -10.48 9.69
N GLN A 429 8.90 -10.27 9.45
CA GLN A 429 8.23 -8.97 9.38
C GLN A 429 6.98 -8.98 10.25
N ASP A 430 6.81 -7.96 11.07
CA ASP A 430 5.65 -7.73 11.92
C ASP A 430 5.05 -6.38 11.53
N TYR A 431 3.85 -6.41 10.94
CA TYR A 431 3.22 -5.21 10.39
C TYR A 431 2.53 -4.35 11.43
N CYS A 432 2.19 -4.94 12.59
CA CYS A 432 1.52 -4.24 13.68
C CYS A 432 2.06 -4.75 15.01
N VAL A 433 3.25 -4.29 15.41
CA VAL A 433 3.89 -4.70 16.66
C VAL A 433 3.00 -4.38 17.85
N GLY A 434 2.75 -5.39 18.68
CA GLY A 434 1.87 -5.27 19.86
C GLY A 434 0.40 -5.53 19.58
N ARG A 435 0.04 -5.94 18.36
CA ARG A 435 -1.35 -6.25 17.97
C ARG A 435 -1.42 -7.49 17.09
N PRO A 436 -2.53 -8.24 17.12
CA PRO A 436 -2.75 -9.31 16.15
C PRO A 436 -2.97 -8.70 14.76
N ALA A 437 -2.09 -9.04 13.85
CA ALA A 437 -2.15 -8.63 12.46
C ALA A 437 -1.25 -9.53 11.62
N LEU A 438 -1.02 -9.16 10.37
CA LEU A 438 -0.09 -9.87 9.50
C LEU A 438 1.31 -9.89 10.11
N LYS A 439 1.81 -11.09 10.36
CA LYS A 439 3.18 -11.36 10.78
C LYS A 439 3.72 -12.53 9.98
N GLU A 440 4.82 -12.32 9.27
CA GLU A 440 5.33 -13.28 8.31
C GLU A 440 6.84 -13.46 8.38
N HIS A 441 7.32 -14.53 7.76
CA HIS A 441 8.71 -14.71 7.38
C HIS A 441 8.77 -14.97 5.88
N SER A 442 9.22 -13.98 5.13
CA SER A 442 9.38 -14.08 3.69
C SER A 442 10.82 -14.40 3.30
N ASN A 443 10.98 -15.15 2.22
CA ASN A 443 12.25 -15.40 1.56
C ASN A 443 12.06 -15.17 0.06
N LEU A 444 12.86 -14.28 -0.49
CA LEU A 444 12.90 -13.94 -1.90
C LEU A 444 14.22 -14.38 -2.49
N ILE A 445 14.17 -15.15 -3.56
CA ILE A 445 15.32 -15.52 -4.36
C ILE A 445 15.09 -14.99 -5.77
N ASN A 446 16.05 -14.29 -6.33
CA ASN A 446 16.04 -13.90 -7.73
C ASN A 446 17.36 -14.32 -8.40
N ALA A 447 17.28 -14.77 -9.64
CA ALA A 447 18.42 -15.12 -10.47
C ALA A 447 18.20 -14.57 -11.88
N GLN A 448 19.21 -13.91 -12.41
CA GLN A 448 19.21 -13.34 -13.74
C GLN A 448 20.50 -13.72 -14.44
N VAL A 449 20.38 -14.13 -15.68
CA VAL A 449 21.55 -14.36 -16.56
C VAL A 449 21.26 -13.70 -17.90
N ASP A 450 22.19 -12.93 -18.40
CA ASP A 450 22.13 -12.32 -19.73
C ASP A 450 23.47 -12.38 -20.46
N TYR A 451 23.43 -12.35 -21.76
CA TYR A 451 24.60 -12.44 -22.62
C TYR A 451 24.53 -11.41 -23.74
N ASP A 452 25.55 -10.55 -23.86
CA ASP A 452 25.64 -9.52 -24.92
C ASP A 452 26.29 -10.08 -26.20
N ILE A 453 25.47 -10.30 -27.21
CA ILE A 453 25.89 -10.81 -28.51
C ILE A 453 26.09 -9.61 -29.46
N LYS A 454 27.32 -9.18 -29.68
CA LYS A 454 27.68 -8.16 -30.66
C LYS A 454 27.75 -8.79 -32.05
N ILE A 455 26.72 -8.55 -32.85
CA ILE A 455 26.69 -9.04 -34.25
C ILE A 455 27.57 -8.16 -35.15
N SER A 456 27.57 -6.86 -34.90
CA SER A 456 28.42 -5.86 -35.53
C SER A 456 28.62 -4.69 -34.57
N ASP A 457 29.47 -3.72 -34.93
CA ASP A 457 29.66 -2.48 -34.19
C ASP A 457 28.34 -1.67 -34.07
N GLN A 458 27.39 -1.91 -34.92
CA GLN A 458 26.11 -1.22 -35.00
C GLN A 458 24.95 -1.99 -34.38
N PHE A 459 25.05 -3.32 -34.21
CA PHE A 459 23.92 -4.15 -33.80
C PHE A 459 24.30 -5.18 -32.74
N SER A 460 23.61 -5.16 -31.63
CA SER A 460 23.71 -6.17 -30.58
C SER A 460 22.35 -6.76 -30.21
N ILE A 461 22.40 -8.00 -29.71
CA ILE A 461 21.26 -8.75 -29.19
C ILE A 461 21.63 -9.20 -27.79
N ARG A 462 20.77 -8.94 -26.79
CA ARG A 462 20.95 -9.39 -25.42
C ARG A 462 19.77 -10.24 -24.97
N PRO A 463 19.83 -11.58 -25.14
CA PRO A 463 18.90 -12.50 -24.51
C PRO A 463 19.14 -12.53 -22.99
N GLU A 464 18.05 -12.69 -22.24
CA GLU A 464 18.05 -12.78 -20.79
C GLU A 464 17.07 -13.85 -20.31
N ILE A 465 17.40 -14.54 -19.23
CA ILE A 465 16.51 -15.39 -18.46
C ILE A 465 16.51 -14.87 -17.03
N PHE A 466 15.32 -14.63 -16.53
CA PHE A 466 15.08 -14.22 -15.16
C PHE A 466 14.21 -15.26 -14.46
N TYR A 467 14.55 -15.58 -13.22
CA TYR A 467 13.75 -16.42 -12.34
C TYR A 467 13.64 -15.78 -10.97
N GLN A 468 12.45 -15.80 -10.40
CA GLN A 468 12.19 -15.33 -9.06
C GLN A 468 11.31 -16.34 -8.34
N ALA A 469 11.60 -16.59 -7.06
CA ALA A 469 10.79 -17.42 -6.20
C ALA A 469 10.60 -16.76 -4.84
N ILE A 470 9.39 -16.81 -4.36
CA ILE A 470 8.98 -16.26 -3.07
C ILE A 470 8.41 -17.40 -2.24
N TYR A 471 8.93 -17.53 -1.03
CA TYR A 471 8.43 -18.46 -0.02
C TYR A 471 8.08 -17.66 1.21
N MET A 472 6.85 -17.75 1.63
CA MET A 472 6.34 -17.08 2.82
C MET A 472 5.83 -18.09 3.82
N LYS A 473 6.15 -17.85 5.09
CA LYS A 473 5.57 -18.55 6.22
C LYS A 473 4.85 -17.52 7.08
N ASP A 474 3.59 -17.76 7.31
CA ASP A 474 2.78 -17.01 8.21
C ASP A 474 3.02 -17.43 9.68
N TYR A 475 2.88 -16.50 10.59
CA TYR A 475 2.93 -16.80 12.02
C TYR A 475 1.52 -16.71 12.60
N PRO A 476 1.06 -17.77 13.30
CA PRO A 476 -0.21 -17.69 14.00
C PRO A 476 -0.13 -16.64 15.13
N ASN A 477 -1.27 -16.09 15.45
CA ASN A 477 -1.39 -15.05 16.49
C ASN A 477 -1.46 -15.64 17.92
N GLU A 478 -1.00 -16.86 18.13
CA GLU A 478 -1.04 -17.59 19.42
C GLU A 478 -0.29 -16.91 20.58
N SER A 479 0.57 -15.94 20.27
CA SER A 479 1.39 -15.25 21.25
C SER A 479 0.73 -14.02 21.86
N PHE A 480 -0.51 -13.68 21.47
CA PHE A 480 -1.23 -12.56 22.06
C PHE A 480 -1.96 -13.00 23.31
N ASP A 481 -1.68 -12.32 24.42
CA ASP A 481 -2.42 -12.49 25.65
C ASP A 481 -3.71 -11.66 25.56
N PHE A 482 -4.80 -12.31 25.17
CA PHE A 482 -6.14 -11.73 25.12
C PHE A 482 -6.76 -11.54 26.51
N SER A 483 -6.03 -11.86 27.60
CA SER A 483 -6.55 -11.74 28.97
C SER A 483 -6.70 -10.30 29.45
N GLU A 484 -6.01 -9.35 28.85
CA GLU A 484 -6.24 -7.93 29.11
C GLU A 484 -7.54 -7.47 28.43
N SER A 485 -8.45 -6.88 29.18
CA SER A 485 -9.79 -6.44 28.72
C SER A 485 -9.76 -5.51 27.48
N TYR A 486 -8.63 -4.92 27.22
CA TYR A 486 -8.35 -4.07 26.08
C TYR A 486 -8.16 -4.85 24.76
N HIS A 487 -7.47 -5.98 24.80
CA HIS A 487 -7.31 -6.86 23.64
C HIS A 487 -8.62 -7.53 23.26
N ASN A 488 -9.38 -7.99 24.25
CA ASN A 488 -10.68 -8.61 24.05
C ASN A 488 -11.70 -7.69 23.37
N MET A 489 -11.52 -6.37 23.44
CA MET A 489 -12.47 -5.41 22.89
C MET A 489 -12.30 -5.18 21.38
N PHE A 490 -11.08 -5.36 20.86
CA PHE A 490 -10.76 -5.10 19.45
C PHE A 490 -10.58 -6.37 18.59
N PHE A 491 -10.23 -7.48 19.26
CA PHE A 491 -9.71 -8.67 18.60
C PHE A 491 -10.20 -9.95 19.27
N ASP A 492 -11.50 -9.99 19.62
CA ASP A 492 -12.04 -11.11 20.39
C ASP A 492 -11.82 -12.48 19.74
N HIS A 493 -11.78 -12.53 18.40
CA HIS A 493 -11.41 -13.74 17.67
C HIS A 493 -10.69 -13.36 16.38
N VAL A 494 -9.37 -13.39 16.40
CA VAL A 494 -8.55 -13.34 15.20
C VAL A 494 -8.27 -14.78 14.79
N ASP A 495 -8.31 -15.07 13.49
CA ASP A 495 -7.94 -16.39 12.99
C ASP A 495 -6.51 -16.72 13.45
N LEU A 496 -6.39 -17.70 14.34
CA LEU A 496 -5.11 -18.11 14.91
C LEU A 496 -4.18 -18.76 13.88
N ASN A 497 -4.69 -19.15 12.71
CA ASN A 497 -3.91 -19.78 11.66
C ASN A 497 -3.08 -18.78 10.84
N GLY A 498 -3.26 -17.47 11.07
CA GLY A 498 -2.58 -16.40 10.35
C GLY A 498 -3.30 -15.96 9.08
N PHE A 499 -2.66 -15.10 8.27
CA PHE A 499 -3.30 -14.43 7.13
C PHE A 499 -3.34 -15.31 5.86
N PHE A 500 -2.44 -16.28 5.72
CA PHE A 500 -2.28 -17.14 4.55
C PHE A 500 -2.43 -18.64 4.86
N ASN A 501 -3.07 -18.98 5.94
CA ASN A 501 -3.20 -20.37 6.38
C ASN A 501 -1.85 -21.12 6.40
N GLN A 502 -0.83 -20.50 7.07
CA GLN A 502 0.50 -21.00 7.42
C GLN A 502 1.61 -20.88 6.37
N LYS A 503 1.42 -21.19 5.10
CA LYS A 503 2.48 -21.13 4.09
C LYS A 503 1.96 -20.84 2.71
N GLU A 504 2.64 -19.96 2.00
CA GLU A 504 2.36 -19.67 0.60
C GLU A 504 3.65 -19.49 -0.20
N ASN A 505 3.57 -19.68 -1.51
CA ASN A 505 4.67 -19.44 -2.41
C ASN A 505 4.18 -18.91 -3.76
N ASN A 506 5.03 -18.14 -4.41
CA ASN A 506 4.81 -17.71 -5.78
C ASN A 506 6.15 -17.75 -6.54
N TYR A 507 6.10 -17.84 -7.86
CA TYR A 507 7.28 -17.74 -8.71
C TYR A 507 6.96 -16.97 -9.99
N ALA A 508 7.99 -16.41 -10.59
CA ALA A 508 7.97 -15.85 -11.93
C ALA A 508 9.18 -16.38 -12.72
N PHE A 509 8.92 -16.89 -13.91
CA PHE A 509 9.94 -17.24 -14.90
C PHE A 509 9.77 -16.35 -16.12
N ALA A 510 10.84 -15.67 -16.55
CA ALA A 510 10.73 -14.67 -17.58
C ALA A 510 11.92 -14.69 -18.56
N PRO A 511 11.75 -15.26 -19.74
CA PRO A 511 12.66 -15.00 -20.87
C PRO A 511 12.41 -13.60 -21.43
N SER A 512 13.50 -12.93 -21.80
CA SER A 512 13.44 -11.65 -22.50
C SER A 512 14.55 -11.52 -23.53
N VAL A 513 14.36 -10.61 -24.47
CA VAL A 513 15.36 -10.25 -25.48
C VAL A 513 15.36 -8.75 -25.72
N ARG A 514 16.55 -8.17 -25.79
CA ARG A 514 16.75 -6.78 -26.17
C ARG A 514 17.58 -6.72 -27.46
N LEU A 515 17.13 -5.86 -28.37
CA LEU A 515 17.81 -5.52 -29.63
C LEU A 515 18.28 -4.06 -29.53
N ASP A 516 19.48 -3.77 -29.94
CA ASP A 516 20.05 -2.43 -29.94
C ASP A 516 20.77 -2.18 -31.27
N TYR A 517 20.29 -1.19 -32.02
CA TYR A 517 20.81 -0.87 -33.34
C TYR A 517 21.18 0.61 -33.45
N HIS A 518 22.44 0.86 -33.76
CA HIS A 518 23.02 2.19 -34.01
C HIS A 518 23.29 2.41 -35.50
N THR A 519 22.83 3.53 -36.03
CA THR A 519 23.16 3.91 -37.40
C THR A 519 24.39 4.83 -37.45
N LEU A 520 25.02 4.92 -38.61
CA LEU A 520 26.13 5.86 -38.86
C LEU A 520 25.72 7.34 -38.75
N ASN A 521 24.41 7.63 -38.82
CA ASN A 521 23.86 9.00 -38.70
C ASN A 521 23.37 9.32 -37.30
N ASN A 522 23.90 8.66 -36.26
CA ASN A 522 23.57 8.89 -34.85
C ASN A 522 22.09 8.63 -34.49
N TRP A 523 21.38 7.78 -35.24
CA TRP A 523 20.12 7.21 -34.80
C TRP A 523 20.38 5.94 -33.99
N ARG A 524 19.60 5.74 -32.94
CA ARG A 524 19.60 4.51 -32.13
C ARG A 524 18.17 3.99 -32.01
N PHE A 525 18.00 2.70 -32.17
CA PHE A 525 16.75 1.98 -32.06
C PHE A 525 16.93 0.86 -31.03
N ILE A 526 16.08 0.85 -29.98
CA ILE A 526 16.03 -0.22 -29.02
C ILE A 526 14.66 -0.85 -29.07
N ALA A 527 14.62 -2.19 -29.09
CA ALA A 527 13.40 -2.96 -28.90
C ALA A 527 13.66 -4.04 -27.85
N ALA A 528 12.76 -4.14 -26.86
CA ALA A 528 12.80 -5.18 -25.85
C ALA A 528 11.44 -5.87 -25.74
N LEU A 529 11.46 -7.18 -25.56
CA LEU A 529 10.28 -8.02 -25.36
C LEU A 529 10.56 -8.99 -24.22
N ARG A 530 9.60 -9.11 -23.29
CA ARG A 530 9.67 -9.99 -22.15
C ARG A 530 8.34 -10.69 -21.94
N GLY A 531 8.35 -11.98 -21.61
CA GLY A 531 7.21 -12.74 -21.18
C GLY A 531 7.41 -13.22 -19.75
N ASP A 532 6.52 -12.90 -18.84
CA ASP A 532 6.54 -13.35 -17.46
C ASP A 532 5.48 -14.44 -17.26
N LYS A 533 5.91 -15.66 -16.97
CA LYS A 533 5.04 -16.75 -16.49
C LYS A 533 5.04 -16.78 -14.98
N THR A 534 3.89 -16.50 -14.39
CA THR A 534 3.69 -16.50 -12.94
C THR A 534 2.87 -17.71 -12.49
N ARG A 535 2.94 -18.07 -11.21
CA ARG A 535 2.05 -19.07 -10.61
C ARG A 535 0.64 -18.51 -10.46
N PHE A 536 0.52 -17.26 -10.01
CA PHE A 536 -0.72 -16.53 -9.82
C PHE A 536 -0.65 -15.14 -10.46
N PRO A 537 -1.52 -14.81 -11.41
CA PRO A 537 -2.36 -15.74 -12.21
C PRO A 537 -1.50 -16.68 -13.07
N ASP A 538 -1.99 -17.91 -13.29
CA ASP A 538 -1.28 -18.94 -14.08
C ASP A 538 -1.35 -18.67 -15.58
N LYS A 539 -0.80 -17.53 -16.01
CA LYS A 539 -0.77 -17.12 -17.43
C LYS A 539 0.53 -16.40 -17.79
N TRP A 540 0.75 -16.22 -19.09
CA TRP A 540 1.84 -15.39 -19.60
C TRP A 540 1.42 -13.94 -19.65
N ASN A 541 2.23 -13.05 -19.07
CA ASN A 541 2.07 -11.60 -19.12
C ASN A 541 3.19 -11.02 -19.96
N MET A 542 2.84 -10.23 -20.98
CA MET A 542 3.80 -9.68 -21.93
C MET A 542 4.10 -8.22 -21.63
N SER A 543 5.39 -7.87 -21.59
CA SER A 543 5.88 -6.49 -21.52
C SER A 543 6.80 -6.21 -22.69
N TRP A 544 6.75 -5.00 -23.23
CA TRP A 544 7.60 -4.56 -24.34
C TRP A 544 8.05 -3.12 -24.14
N GLN A 545 9.15 -2.77 -24.82
CA GLN A 545 9.66 -1.41 -24.88
C GLN A 545 10.30 -1.13 -26.22
N LEU A 546 9.93 -0.01 -26.81
CA LEU A 546 10.50 0.52 -28.03
C LEU A 546 11.07 1.91 -27.72
N ALA A 547 12.31 2.17 -28.11
CA ALA A 547 12.90 3.50 -27.99
C ALA A 547 13.63 3.87 -29.28
N ILE A 548 13.43 5.10 -29.70
CA ILE A 548 14.10 5.71 -30.84
C ILE A 548 14.75 7.00 -30.32
N SER A 549 16.02 7.15 -30.58
CA SER A 549 16.74 8.38 -30.24
C SER A 549 17.66 8.86 -31.33
N LYS A 550 17.96 10.14 -31.34
CA LYS A 550 18.89 10.75 -32.25
C LYS A 550 19.72 11.81 -31.57
N GLN A 551 21.02 11.69 -31.65
CA GLN A 551 21.93 12.77 -31.37
C GLN A 551 22.02 13.66 -32.63
N ILE A 552 21.36 14.84 -32.57
CA ILE A 552 21.30 15.78 -33.72
C ILE A 552 22.67 16.40 -33.92
N ASN A 553 23.30 16.80 -32.81
CA ASN A 553 24.68 17.27 -32.69
C ASN A 553 25.14 17.10 -31.25
N GLU A 554 26.31 17.56 -30.90
CA GLU A 554 26.88 17.45 -29.53
C GLU A 554 26.03 18.11 -28.43
N ASN A 555 25.19 19.08 -28.80
CA ASN A 555 24.38 19.87 -27.88
C ASN A 555 22.89 19.54 -27.90
N ASN A 556 22.44 18.69 -28.81
CA ASN A 556 21.02 18.43 -29.02
C ASN A 556 20.74 16.93 -29.20
N PHE A 557 19.87 16.42 -28.36
CA PHE A 557 19.47 15.02 -28.36
C PHE A 557 17.94 14.91 -28.22
N ILE A 558 17.31 14.10 -29.08
CA ILE A 558 15.87 13.80 -29.03
C ILE A 558 15.64 12.31 -28.81
N ARG A 559 14.62 11.97 -28.06
CA ARG A 559 14.20 10.58 -27.80
C ARG A 559 12.67 10.44 -27.82
N LEU A 560 12.22 9.29 -28.25
CA LEU A 560 10.83 8.85 -28.19
C LEU A 560 10.82 7.41 -27.68
N SER A 561 10.02 7.12 -26.69
CA SER A 561 9.83 5.75 -26.18
C SER A 561 8.35 5.40 -26.06
N TYR A 562 8.04 4.12 -26.23
CA TYR A 562 6.74 3.51 -25.96
C TYR A 562 6.96 2.16 -25.30
N GLY A 563 6.20 1.86 -24.24
CA GLY A 563 6.33 0.58 -23.56
C GLY A 563 5.09 0.19 -22.77
N ARG A 564 4.95 -1.12 -22.56
CA ARG A 564 4.01 -1.72 -21.60
C ARG A 564 4.77 -2.28 -20.42
N ALA A 565 4.32 -1.95 -19.23
CA ALA A 565 4.81 -2.48 -17.97
C ALA A 565 3.68 -3.12 -17.16
N THR A 566 4.01 -4.15 -16.37
CA THR A 566 3.07 -4.87 -15.51
C THR A 566 3.47 -4.78 -14.05
N ARG A 567 2.49 -4.75 -13.15
CA ARG A 567 2.69 -4.92 -11.71
C ARG A 567 2.51 -6.40 -11.35
N SER A 568 3.35 -6.93 -10.48
CA SER A 568 3.23 -8.33 -10.03
C SER A 568 1.97 -8.53 -9.19
N ALA A 569 1.40 -9.73 -9.29
CA ALA A 569 0.45 -10.18 -8.28
C ALA A 569 1.17 -10.32 -6.94
N VAL A 570 0.51 -9.90 -5.88
CA VAL A 570 1.00 -10.02 -4.52
C VAL A 570 0.23 -11.09 -3.78
N LEU A 571 0.87 -11.71 -2.78
CA LEU A 571 0.27 -12.87 -2.12
C LEU A 571 -1.03 -12.54 -1.38
N ILE A 572 -1.14 -11.33 -0.81
CA ILE A 572 -2.40 -10.89 -0.20
C ILE A 572 -3.55 -10.88 -1.23
N ASN A 573 -3.29 -10.42 -2.45
CA ASN A 573 -4.33 -10.34 -3.48
C ASN A 573 -4.75 -11.72 -4.00
N THR A 574 -3.82 -12.69 -4.01
CA THR A 574 -4.04 -13.99 -4.65
C THR A 574 -4.34 -15.12 -3.69
N SER A 575 -3.86 -15.05 -2.45
CA SER A 575 -3.80 -16.19 -1.53
C SER A 575 -4.28 -15.86 -0.12
N ALA A 576 -4.83 -14.66 0.14
CA ALA A 576 -5.37 -14.34 1.45
C ALA A 576 -6.48 -15.34 1.83
N SER A 577 -6.46 -15.80 3.06
CA SER A 577 -7.49 -16.64 3.67
C SER A 577 -7.51 -16.29 5.16
N TYR A 578 -8.17 -15.20 5.49
CA TYR A 578 -8.15 -14.63 6.82
C TYR A 578 -9.56 -14.30 7.28
N ILE A 579 -9.89 -14.71 8.48
CA ILE A 579 -11.17 -14.40 9.12
C ILE A 579 -10.92 -13.40 10.24
N TRP A 580 -11.59 -12.27 10.15
CA TRP A 580 -11.61 -11.29 11.22
C TRP A 580 -12.95 -11.37 11.93
N ASP A 581 -12.94 -11.94 13.13
CA ASP A 581 -14.11 -12.08 13.96
C ASP A 581 -14.22 -10.88 14.89
N ARG A 582 -15.26 -10.10 14.74
CA ARG A 582 -15.62 -9.00 15.64
C ARG A 582 -16.70 -9.47 16.60
N THR A 583 -16.34 -10.27 17.57
CA THR A 583 -17.27 -10.65 18.67
C THR A 583 -17.30 -9.56 19.73
N GLY A 584 -18.39 -9.43 20.41
CA GLY A 584 -18.56 -8.52 21.56
C GLY A 584 -19.70 -7.51 21.42
N LEU A 585 -20.43 -7.52 20.31
CA LEU A 585 -21.54 -6.63 20.02
C LEU A 585 -22.81 -7.39 19.69
N VAL A 586 -23.92 -6.68 19.56
CA VAL A 586 -25.29 -7.20 19.42
C VAL A 586 -25.44 -8.21 18.26
N SER A 587 -24.45 -8.26 17.35
CA SER A 587 -24.37 -9.26 16.30
C SER A 587 -22.89 -9.56 16.01
N PRO A 588 -22.41 -10.78 16.25
CA PRO A 588 -21.06 -11.18 15.87
C PRO A 588 -20.90 -11.02 14.35
N GLN A 589 -19.81 -10.40 13.94
CA GLN A 589 -19.46 -10.21 12.52
C GLN A 589 -18.20 -10.98 12.19
N GLN A 590 -18.26 -11.84 11.19
CA GLN A 590 -17.08 -12.43 10.57
C GLN A 590 -16.79 -11.75 9.23
N LEU A 591 -15.60 -11.22 9.09
CA LEU A 591 -15.14 -10.62 7.86
C LEU A 591 -14.08 -11.53 7.25
N HIS A 592 -14.45 -12.19 6.15
CA HIS A 592 -13.57 -13.10 5.42
C HIS A 592 -12.81 -12.32 4.34
N PHE A 593 -11.49 -12.32 4.42
CA PHE A 593 -10.62 -11.79 3.38
C PHE A 593 -10.13 -12.96 2.52
N VAL A 594 -10.54 -12.97 1.26
CA VAL A 594 -10.25 -14.06 0.33
C VAL A 594 -9.43 -13.54 -0.85
N GLY A 595 -8.32 -14.20 -1.13
CA GLY A 595 -7.51 -13.92 -2.31
C GLY A 595 -8.20 -14.37 -3.60
N ASN A 596 -7.78 -13.79 -4.72
CA ASN A 596 -8.22 -14.18 -6.06
C ASN A 596 -7.02 -14.57 -6.92
N PRO A 597 -6.72 -15.87 -7.07
CA PRO A 597 -5.59 -16.31 -7.87
C PRO A 597 -5.74 -16.07 -9.38
N GLU A 598 -6.96 -15.75 -9.84
CA GLU A 598 -7.28 -15.50 -11.25
C GLU A 598 -7.27 -14.01 -11.62
N ALA A 599 -7.14 -13.09 -10.65
CA ALA A 599 -7.15 -11.65 -10.89
C ALA A 599 -6.05 -11.26 -11.89
N ASP A 600 -6.40 -10.38 -12.83
CA ASP A 600 -5.47 -9.86 -13.83
C ASP A 600 -4.40 -8.95 -13.20
N LEU A 601 -3.21 -8.95 -13.81
CA LEU A 601 -2.15 -8.06 -13.37
C LEU A 601 -2.41 -6.64 -13.88
N GLN A 602 -2.31 -5.66 -13.00
CA GLN A 602 -2.28 -4.25 -13.40
C GLN A 602 -1.20 -4.02 -14.46
N TYR A 603 -1.54 -3.29 -15.52
CA TYR A 603 -0.58 -2.88 -16.52
C TYR A 603 -0.69 -1.39 -16.88
N SER A 604 0.38 -0.86 -17.44
CA SER A 604 0.45 0.53 -17.92
C SER A 604 1.13 0.58 -19.28
N ASP A 605 0.48 1.22 -20.24
CA ASP A 605 1.06 1.62 -21.52
C ASP A 605 1.51 3.08 -21.42
N ALA A 606 2.77 3.36 -21.73
CA ALA A 606 3.33 4.71 -21.63
C ALA A 606 4.05 5.12 -22.91
N VAL A 607 3.86 6.38 -23.32
CA VAL A 607 4.60 7.03 -24.39
C VAL A 607 5.29 8.29 -23.87
N GLU A 608 6.55 8.51 -24.27
CA GLU A 608 7.37 9.62 -23.79
C GLU A 608 8.16 10.24 -24.94
N LEU A 609 8.17 11.56 -24.99
CA LEU A 609 8.98 12.36 -25.90
C LEU A 609 9.90 13.26 -25.10
N GLY A 610 11.20 13.09 -25.26
CA GLY A 610 12.21 13.87 -24.53
C GLY A 610 13.14 14.64 -25.46
N TYR A 611 13.55 15.81 -25.00
CA TYR A 611 14.53 16.65 -25.69
C TYR A 611 15.57 17.16 -24.68
N ARG A 612 16.84 16.81 -24.91
CA ARG A 612 17.98 17.30 -24.15
C ARG A 612 18.73 18.35 -24.95
N TRP A 613 18.92 19.48 -24.29
CA TRP A 613 19.57 20.64 -24.90
C TRP A 613 20.68 21.19 -23.99
N ARG A 614 21.84 21.39 -24.61
CA ARG A 614 23.00 22.01 -23.99
C ARG A 614 23.29 23.36 -24.68
N PRO A 615 22.59 24.45 -24.32
CA PRO A 615 22.77 25.77 -24.98
C PRO A 615 24.18 26.31 -24.79
N SER A 616 24.87 25.94 -23.74
CA SER A 616 26.28 26.20 -23.46
C SER A 616 26.86 25.01 -22.69
N GLN A 617 28.18 24.96 -22.56
CA GLN A 617 28.84 23.90 -21.77
C GLN A 617 28.39 23.88 -20.29
N ASN A 618 27.91 25.01 -19.79
CA ASN A 618 27.54 25.20 -18.39
C ASN A 618 26.05 24.97 -18.10
N VAL A 619 25.22 24.68 -19.10
CA VAL A 619 23.77 24.51 -18.94
C VAL A 619 23.32 23.23 -19.64
N LEU A 620 22.66 22.38 -18.92
CA LEU A 620 21.94 21.21 -19.44
C LEU A 620 20.46 21.33 -19.12
N ILE A 621 19.62 21.22 -20.14
CA ILE A 621 18.15 21.20 -20.01
C ILE A 621 17.64 19.87 -20.55
N ASP A 622 16.80 19.15 -19.78
CA ASP A 622 16.07 17.97 -20.20
C ASP A 622 14.56 18.24 -20.06
N ALA A 623 13.87 18.36 -21.17
CA ALA A 623 12.43 18.54 -21.24
C ALA A 623 11.75 17.26 -21.73
N GLU A 624 10.65 16.88 -21.11
CA GLU A 624 9.98 15.61 -21.34
C GLU A 624 8.46 15.77 -21.31
N LEU A 625 7.79 15.26 -22.33
CA LEU A 625 6.34 15.06 -22.36
C LEU A 625 6.07 13.57 -22.17
N PHE A 626 5.09 13.22 -21.35
CA PHE A 626 4.68 11.84 -21.13
C PHE A 626 3.15 11.71 -21.09
N TYR A 627 2.71 10.53 -21.49
CA TYR A 627 1.34 10.08 -21.33
C TYR A 627 1.31 8.59 -21.00
N SER A 628 0.47 8.18 -20.07
CA SER A 628 0.25 6.77 -19.74
C SER A 628 -1.23 6.45 -19.55
N LEU A 629 -1.59 5.21 -19.88
CA LEU A 629 -2.88 4.58 -19.63
C LEU A 629 -2.64 3.34 -18.78
N SER A 630 -3.17 3.33 -17.56
CA SER A 630 -3.05 2.19 -16.63
C SER A 630 -4.41 1.58 -16.37
N GLN A 631 -4.48 0.24 -16.31
CA GLN A 631 -5.71 -0.54 -16.16
C GLN A 631 -5.50 -1.74 -15.24
N ASP A 632 -6.59 -2.45 -14.91
CA ASP A 632 -6.63 -3.67 -14.10
C ASP A 632 -6.10 -3.45 -12.68
N TYR A 633 -6.44 -2.32 -12.07
CA TYR A 633 -6.14 -2.07 -10.66
C TYR A 633 -6.88 -3.08 -9.78
N GLY A 634 -6.15 -3.74 -8.88
CA GLY A 634 -6.75 -4.64 -7.90
C GLY A 634 -7.20 -3.92 -6.64
N ALA A 635 -8.40 -4.22 -6.16
CA ALA A 635 -8.90 -3.75 -4.89
C ALA A 635 -9.62 -4.87 -4.13
N LEU A 636 -9.63 -4.75 -2.81
CA LEU A 636 -10.41 -5.62 -1.94
C LEU A 636 -11.86 -5.18 -2.01
N MET A 637 -12.69 -5.96 -2.68
CA MET A 637 -14.10 -5.67 -2.91
C MET A 637 -14.96 -6.66 -2.14
N ALA A 638 -16.12 -6.21 -1.69
CA ALA A 638 -17.10 -7.15 -1.16
C ALA A 638 -17.57 -8.07 -2.30
N LYS A 639 -17.58 -9.34 -2.02
CA LYS A 639 -18.07 -10.39 -2.90
C LYS A 639 -19.51 -10.74 -2.57
N GLU A 640 -19.75 -11.04 -1.33
CA GLU A 640 -21.03 -11.43 -0.81
C GLU A 640 -21.11 -11.17 0.70
N SER A 641 -22.30 -11.06 1.24
CA SER A 641 -22.56 -11.12 2.68
C SER A 641 -23.70 -12.08 2.94
N CYS A 642 -23.60 -12.83 4.02
CA CYS A 642 -24.66 -13.69 4.46
C CYS A 642 -24.91 -13.52 5.96
N LEU A 643 -26.14 -13.82 6.39
CA LEU A 643 -26.50 -14.01 7.78
C LEU A 643 -26.37 -15.50 8.10
N THR A 644 -25.46 -15.85 9.00
CA THR A 644 -25.24 -17.25 9.40
C THR A 644 -25.88 -17.51 10.76
N MET A 645 -26.70 -18.55 10.83
CA MET A 645 -27.26 -19.04 12.08
C MET A 645 -26.66 -20.41 12.41
N PRO A 646 -25.88 -20.53 13.49
CA PRO A 646 -25.37 -21.82 13.92
C PRO A 646 -26.51 -22.83 14.15
N LYS A 647 -26.34 -24.03 13.64
CA LYS A 647 -27.33 -25.13 13.74
C LYS A 647 -27.80 -25.37 15.17
N ALA A 648 -26.90 -25.24 16.14
CA ALA A 648 -27.23 -25.35 17.57
C ALA A 648 -28.19 -24.26 18.06
N ASN A 649 -28.10 -23.06 17.51
CA ASN A 649 -28.92 -21.92 17.90
C ASN A 649 -30.27 -21.91 17.17
N LEU A 650 -30.30 -22.39 15.94
CA LEU A 650 -31.50 -22.45 15.11
C LEU A 650 -32.66 -23.21 15.82
N ALA A 651 -32.38 -24.33 16.41
CA ALA A 651 -33.39 -25.12 17.15
C ALA A 651 -33.99 -24.35 18.35
N GLY A 652 -33.16 -23.60 19.09
CA GLY A 652 -33.61 -22.78 20.20
C GLY A 652 -34.44 -21.57 19.76
N VAL A 653 -34.03 -20.91 18.69
CA VAL A 653 -34.78 -19.79 18.09
C VAL A 653 -36.14 -20.28 17.57
N MET A 654 -36.16 -21.42 16.91
CA MET A 654 -37.39 -22.01 16.38
C MET A 654 -38.38 -22.39 17.50
N GLN A 655 -37.89 -22.95 18.60
CA GLN A 655 -38.74 -23.25 19.75
C GLN A 655 -39.33 -21.97 20.41
N GLY A 656 -38.60 -20.87 20.37
CA GLY A 656 -39.06 -19.57 20.85
C GLY A 656 -40.09 -18.90 19.95
N ILE A 657 -39.95 -19.07 18.63
CA ILE A 657 -40.83 -18.47 17.61
C ILE A 657 -42.22 -19.11 17.57
N VAL A 658 -42.29 -20.42 17.68
CA VAL A 658 -43.57 -21.14 17.52
C VAL A 658 -44.70 -20.65 18.45
N PRO A 659 -44.50 -20.44 19.77
CA PRO A 659 -45.54 -19.92 20.65
C PRO A 659 -46.04 -18.53 20.27
N ILE A 660 -45.13 -17.74 19.74
CA ILE A 660 -45.44 -16.34 19.40
C ILE A 660 -46.20 -16.28 18.10
N MET A 661 -45.86 -17.12 17.14
CA MET A 661 -46.64 -17.26 15.89
C MET A 661 -48.07 -17.72 16.17
N GLN A 662 -48.24 -18.64 17.11
CA GLN A 662 -49.56 -19.06 17.57
C GLN A 662 -50.33 -17.89 18.19
N GLY A 663 -49.68 -17.07 19.04
CA GLY A 663 -50.30 -15.89 19.63
C GLY A 663 -50.69 -14.82 18.60
N VAL A 664 -49.90 -14.65 17.53
CA VAL A 664 -50.26 -13.76 16.41
C VAL A 664 -51.50 -14.26 15.69
N ALA A 665 -51.54 -15.55 15.37
CA ALA A 665 -52.70 -16.15 14.68
C ALA A 665 -53.96 -16.04 15.52
N GLU A 666 -53.89 -16.33 16.83
CA GLU A 666 -55.02 -16.18 17.76
C GLU A 666 -55.53 -14.75 17.86
N TYR A 667 -54.61 -13.76 17.99
CA TYR A 667 -54.98 -12.36 18.04
C TYR A 667 -55.62 -11.85 16.75
N GLN A 668 -55.13 -12.30 15.63
CA GLN A 668 -55.66 -11.99 14.32
C GLN A 668 -57.05 -12.54 14.11
N GLN A 669 -57.30 -13.80 14.55
CA GLN A 669 -58.63 -14.41 14.51
C GLN A 669 -59.63 -13.66 15.39
N GLN A 670 -59.17 -13.14 16.54
CA GLN A 670 -60.00 -12.27 17.39
C GLN A 670 -60.36 -10.96 16.68
N LEU A 671 -59.41 -10.29 16.04
CA LEU A 671 -59.66 -9.08 15.29
C LEU A 671 -60.58 -9.30 14.08
N ALA A 672 -60.39 -10.43 13.38
CA ALA A 672 -61.27 -10.83 12.25
C ALA A 672 -62.70 -11.02 12.73
N THR A 673 -62.94 -11.66 13.88
CA THR A 673 -64.26 -11.83 14.46
C THR A 673 -64.89 -10.51 14.86
N GLN A 674 -64.14 -9.56 15.40
CA GLN A 674 -64.58 -8.19 15.71
C GLN A 674 -65.01 -7.41 14.44
N LEU A 675 -64.24 -7.60 13.35
CA LEU A 675 -64.55 -7.02 12.05
C LEU A 675 -65.85 -7.59 11.48
N GLU A 676 -66.03 -8.95 11.51
CA GLU A 676 -67.25 -9.62 11.07
C GLU A 676 -68.46 -9.17 11.86
N ASN A 677 -68.31 -8.97 13.16
CA ASN A 677 -69.39 -8.47 14.05
C ASN A 677 -69.69 -6.95 13.88
N GLY A 678 -68.87 -6.25 13.08
CA GLY A 678 -69.01 -4.81 12.88
C GLY A 678 -68.57 -3.98 14.12
N GLU A 679 -67.78 -4.54 15.00
CA GLU A 679 -67.26 -3.87 16.21
C GLU A 679 -66.07 -2.96 15.86
N ILE A 680 -65.33 -3.29 14.79
CA ILE A 680 -64.21 -2.46 14.25
C ILE A 680 -64.39 -2.34 12.73
N THR A 681 -63.84 -1.25 12.18
CA THR A 681 -63.78 -1.05 10.72
C THR A 681 -62.57 -1.78 10.12
N GLN A 682 -62.58 -1.93 8.79
CA GLN A 682 -61.47 -2.54 8.05
C GLN A 682 -60.16 -1.77 8.27
N ASP A 683 -60.22 -0.44 8.32
CA ASP A 683 -59.05 0.41 8.54
C ASP A 683 -58.52 0.23 9.99
N GLU A 684 -59.40 0.16 10.98
CA GLU A 684 -59.04 -0.11 12.37
C GLU A 684 -58.42 -1.51 12.53
N TYR A 685 -58.96 -2.52 11.84
CA TYR A 685 -58.38 -3.85 11.80
C TYR A 685 -56.95 -3.82 11.33
N TYR A 686 -56.68 -3.20 10.17
CA TYR A 686 -55.31 -3.12 9.62
C TYR A 686 -54.36 -2.33 10.53
N ALA A 687 -54.81 -1.19 11.07
CA ALA A 687 -54.01 -0.36 11.95
C ALA A 687 -53.61 -1.09 13.25
N VAL A 688 -54.59 -1.74 13.92
CA VAL A 688 -54.32 -2.45 15.19
C VAL A 688 -53.46 -3.71 14.95
N PHE A 689 -53.72 -4.46 13.87
CA PHE A 689 -52.92 -5.63 13.54
C PHE A 689 -51.48 -5.28 13.15
N SER A 690 -51.27 -4.21 12.37
CA SER A 690 -49.95 -3.72 12.02
C SER A 690 -49.16 -3.29 13.25
N ALA A 691 -49.77 -2.52 14.16
CA ALA A 691 -49.15 -2.08 15.39
C ALA A 691 -48.72 -3.27 16.29
N TYR A 692 -49.59 -4.28 16.41
CA TYR A 692 -49.30 -5.49 17.18
C TYR A 692 -48.16 -6.32 16.54
N LYS A 693 -48.15 -6.45 15.21
CA LYS A 693 -47.12 -7.13 14.46
C LYS A 693 -45.76 -6.40 14.64
N ASP A 694 -45.75 -5.08 14.53
CA ASP A 694 -44.55 -4.27 14.67
C ASP A 694 -43.97 -4.34 16.10
N GLN A 695 -44.83 -4.35 17.11
CA GLN A 695 -44.43 -4.55 18.51
C GLN A 695 -43.81 -5.94 18.72
N LEU A 696 -44.39 -6.98 18.14
CA LEU A 696 -43.86 -8.35 18.23
C LEU A 696 -42.49 -8.46 17.51
N ILE A 697 -42.38 -7.97 16.27
CA ILE A 697 -41.10 -7.97 15.53
C ILE A 697 -40.02 -7.27 16.35
N SER A 698 -40.34 -6.11 16.95
CA SER A 698 -39.41 -5.37 17.81
C SER A 698 -38.97 -6.16 19.05
N SER A 699 -39.86 -6.97 19.64
CA SER A 699 -39.53 -7.80 20.80
C SER A 699 -38.65 -9.03 20.44
N PHE A 700 -38.69 -9.46 19.18
CA PHE A 700 -37.92 -10.57 18.66
C PHE A 700 -36.52 -10.22 18.16
N LEU A 701 -36.39 -9.02 17.62
CA LEU A 701 -35.14 -8.58 16.99
C LEU A 701 -33.92 -8.78 17.89
N PRO A 702 -33.97 -8.53 19.21
CA PRO A 702 -32.85 -8.80 20.11
C PRO A 702 -32.49 -10.29 20.24
N MET A 703 -33.50 -11.16 20.20
CA MET A 703 -33.28 -12.61 20.29
C MET A 703 -32.65 -13.18 19.01
N PHE A 704 -33.03 -12.63 17.87
CA PHE A 704 -32.41 -12.98 16.60
C PHE A 704 -30.98 -12.42 16.52
N SER A 705 -30.79 -11.15 16.85
CA SER A 705 -29.48 -10.48 16.73
C SER A 705 -28.40 -11.11 17.62
N SER A 706 -28.75 -11.73 18.73
CA SER A 706 -27.81 -12.43 19.60
C SER A 706 -27.40 -13.83 19.10
N ASN A 707 -28.10 -14.38 18.10
CA ASN A 707 -27.88 -15.73 17.58
C ASN A 707 -27.54 -15.76 16.08
N LEU A 708 -27.55 -14.62 15.41
CA LEU A 708 -27.16 -14.48 14.01
C LEU A 708 -25.74 -13.95 13.91
N TYR A 709 -24.94 -14.62 13.13
CA TYR A 709 -23.64 -14.13 12.71
C TYR A 709 -23.75 -13.50 11.33
N THR A 710 -23.09 -12.39 11.14
CA THR A 710 -22.99 -11.76 9.81
C THR A 710 -21.63 -12.09 9.22
N ASP A 711 -21.61 -12.87 8.17
CA ASP A 711 -20.41 -13.17 7.40
C ASP A 711 -20.36 -12.24 6.18
N ALA A 712 -19.29 -11.49 6.05
CA ALA A 712 -19.02 -10.70 4.87
C ALA A 712 -17.76 -11.22 4.19
N TYR A 713 -17.84 -11.51 2.91
CA TYR A 713 -16.72 -11.98 2.12
C TYR A 713 -16.17 -10.84 1.29
N MET A 714 -14.90 -10.54 1.50
CA MET A 714 -14.15 -9.56 0.70
C MET A 714 -13.11 -10.29 -0.14
N GLN A 715 -13.13 -10.05 -1.44
CA GLN A 715 -12.20 -10.66 -2.38
C GLN A 715 -11.48 -9.61 -3.19
N PHE A 716 -10.20 -9.87 -3.50
CA PHE A 716 -9.47 -9.04 -4.44
C PHE A 716 -9.96 -9.24 -5.87
N ASN A 717 -10.47 -8.18 -6.48
CA ASN A 717 -10.92 -8.18 -7.86
C ASN A 717 -10.36 -6.97 -8.61
N ASN A 718 -10.33 -7.08 -9.95
CA ASN A 718 -9.92 -5.97 -10.78
C ASN A 718 -11.03 -4.91 -10.86
N LEU A 719 -10.64 -3.65 -10.73
CA LEU A 719 -11.51 -2.51 -10.96
C LEU A 719 -11.56 -2.18 -12.46
N PRO A 720 -12.68 -1.69 -12.98
CA PRO A 720 -12.83 -1.31 -14.38
C PRO A 720 -12.07 -0.01 -14.74
N TYR A 721 -11.35 0.58 -13.81
CA TYR A 721 -10.68 1.87 -13.94
C TYR A 721 -9.76 1.93 -15.16
N LYS A 722 -9.90 3.00 -15.94
CA LYS A 722 -8.96 3.43 -16.98
C LYS A 722 -8.31 4.73 -16.53
N VAL A 723 -7.08 4.64 -16.04
CA VAL A 723 -6.36 5.77 -15.46
C VAL A 723 -5.47 6.41 -16.51
N HIS A 724 -5.84 7.60 -16.95
CA HIS A 724 -5.12 8.42 -17.91
C HIS A 724 -4.27 9.45 -17.18
N GLN A 725 -2.97 9.46 -17.41
CA GLN A 725 -2.07 10.46 -16.85
C GLN A 725 -1.22 11.07 -17.95
N GLY A 726 -1.16 12.39 -17.97
CA GLY A 726 -0.31 13.12 -18.91
C GLY A 726 0.40 14.28 -18.21
N GLY A 727 1.59 14.63 -18.69
CA GLY A 727 2.35 15.69 -18.07
C GLY A 727 3.60 16.12 -18.83
N ILE A 728 4.26 17.15 -18.25
CA ILE A 728 5.53 17.70 -18.71
C ILE A 728 6.49 17.83 -17.54
N SER A 729 7.74 17.43 -17.74
CA SER A 729 8.84 17.64 -16.80
C SER A 729 9.93 18.46 -17.48
N VAL A 730 10.48 19.45 -16.77
CA VAL A 730 11.62 20.26 -17.22
C VAL A 730 12.69 20.27 -16.14
N ASN A 731 13.89 19.83 -16.48
CA ASN A 731 15.03 19.80 -15.57
C ASN A 731 16.14 20.65 -16.14
N MET A 732 16.79 21.42 -15.28
CA MET A 732 17.91 22.25 -15.65
C MET A 732 19.02 22.13 -14.60
N ASP A 733 20.21 21.74 -15.07
CA ASP A 733 21.44 21.86 -14.31
C ASP A 733 22.25 23.03 -14.89
N TRP A 734 22.61 23.98 -14.04
CA TRP A 734 23.30 25.20 -14.46
C TRP A 734 24.51 25.52 -13.56
N ILE A 735 25.71 25.42 -14.13
CA ILE A 735 26.95 25.93 -13.51
C ILE A 735 27.03 27.43 -13.79
N ILE A 736 26.56 28.26 -12.88
CA ILE A 736 26.60 29.71 -13.01
C ILE A 736 28.05 30.23 -12.96
N SER A 737 28.83 29.62 -12.09
CA SER A 737 30.26 29.81 -11.96
C SER A 737 30.91 28.60 -11.25
N SER A 738 32.23 28.52 -11.19
CA SER A 738 32.95 27.49 -10.40
C SER A 738 32.58 27.46 -8.92
N LYS A 739 31.91 28.51 -8.42
CA LYS A 739 31.48 28.61 -7.01
C LYS A 739 29.97 28.48 -6.83
N LEU A 740 29.18 28.51 -7.87
CA LEU A 740 27.72 28.55 -7.77
C LEU A 740 27.08 27.65 -8.82
N ILE A 741 26.35 26.65 -8.35
CA ILE A 741 25.58 25.69 -9.15
C ILE A 741 24.11 25.84 -8.81
N ALA A 742 23.24 25.85 -9.81
CA ALA A 742 21.78 25.83 -9.66
C ALA A 742 21.19 24.59 -10.30
N LYS A 743 20.19 24.02 -9.65
CA LYS A 743 19.35 22.94 -10.17
C LYS A 743 17.90 23.35 -10.11
N VAL A 744 17.16 23.11 -11.17
CA VAL A 744 15.73 23.40 -11.25
C VAL A 744 15.02 22.16 -11.82
N ASN A 745 13.94 21.79 -11.16
CA ASN A 745 13.12 20.65 -11.53
C ASN A 745 11.66 21.08 -11.41
N LEU A 746 10.94 21.15 -12.52
CA LEU A 746 9.54 21.55 -12.61
C LEU A 746 8.73 20.44 -13.27
N ASN A 747 7.63 20.05 -12.64
CA ASN A 747 6.74 19.01 -13.15
C ASN A 747 5.29 19.50 -13.10
N TYR A 748 4.60 19.33 -14.20
CA TYR A 748 3.16 19.49 -14.28
C TYR A 748 2.53 18.23 -14.82
N GLN A 749 1.45 17.76 -14.20
CA GLN A 749 0.74 16.57 -14.62
C GLN A 749 -0.74 16.64 -14.24
N LYS A 750 -1.56 15.85 -14.93
CA LYS A 750 -2.95 15.63 -14.60
C LYS A 750 -3.30 14.16 -14.74
N THR A 751 -4.09 13.63 -13.79
CA THR A 751 -4.57 12.25 -13.78
C THR A 751 -6.09 12.25 -13.79
N ILE A 752 -6.68 11.50 -14.71
CA ILE A 752 -8.13 11.35 -14.91
C ILE A 752 -8.46 9.87 -14.95
N ILE A 753 -9.53 9.47 -14.27
CA ILE A 753 -10.03 8.12 -14.23
C ILE A 753 -11.36 8.07 -14.98
N ASN A 754 -11.44 7.20 -15.97
CA ASN A 754 -12.70 6.80 -16.60
C ASN A 754 -13.16 5.46 -16.05
N ASP A 755 -14.43 5.16 -16.21
CA ASP A 755 -15.07 3.99 -15.59
C ASP A 755 -14.86 3.95 -14.05
N TYR A 756 -14.81 5.14 -13.43
CA TYR A 756 -14.63 5.29 -11.98
C TYR A 756 -15.94 5.04 -11.27
N PHE A 757 -15.87 4.37 -10.12
CA PHE A 757 -16.91 4.39 -9.11
C PHE A 757 -16.30 4.62 -7.74
N LYS A 758 -17.01 5.37 -6.91
CA LYS A 758 -16.57 5.59 -5.53
C LYS A 758 -16.61 4.27 -4.78
N TYR A 759 -15.45 3.70 -4.54
CA TYR A 759 -15.29 2.47 -3.79
C TYR A 759 -15.00 2.81 -2.33
N SER A 760 -15.81 2.26 -1.42
CA SER A 760 -15.56 2.31 0.01
C SER A 760 -15.79 0.92 0.58
N GLN A 761 -14.76 0.30 1.12
CA GLN A 761 -14.85 -1.02 1.76
C GLN A 761 -15.96 -1.06 2.82
N ASN A 762 -16.18 0.03 3.50
CA ASN A 762 -17.11 0.13 4.61
C ASN A 762 -18.53 0.48 4.22
N ASP A 763 -18.70 1.31 3.21
CA ASP A 763 -20.03 1.56 2.64
C ASP A 763 -20.56 0.26 2.03
N VAL A 764 -19.66 -0.55 1.46
CA VAL A 764 -20.01 -1.88 0.95
C VAL A 764 -20.44 -2.79 2.09
N ILE A 765 -19.65 -2.93 3.16
CA ILE A 765 -19.98 -3.78 4.30
C ILE A 765 -21.27 -3.28 4.96
N ARG A 766 -21.41 -1.97 5.16
CA ARG A 766 -22.59 -1.36 5.76
C ARG A 766 -23.83 -1.53 4.88
N ASN A 767 -23.73 -1.26 3.59
CA ASN A 767 -24.84 -1.42 2.65
C ASN A 767 -25.28 -2.88 2.55
N GLN A 768 -24.35 -3.83 2.58
CA GLN A 768 -24.68 -5.24 2.58
C GLN A 768 -25.35 -5.67 3.89
N LEU A 769 -24.84 -5.23 5.03
CA LEU A 769 -25.49 -5.47 6.33
C LEU A 769 -26.88 -4.85 6.37
N THR A 770 -27.04 -3.61 5.94
CA THR A 770 -28.32 -2.91 5.85
C THR A 770 -29.26 -3.63 4.88
N THR A 771 -28.73 -4.07 3.74
CA THR A 771 -29.50 -4.81 2.72
C THR A 771 -29.88 -6.20 3.23
N ALA A 772 -28.97 -6.94 3.89
CA ALA A 772 -29.26 -8.23 4.47
C ALA A 772 -30.34 -8.13 5.57
N VAL A 773 -30.21 -7.16 6.47
CA VAL A 773 -31.24 -6.87 7.50
C VAL A 773 -32.54 -6.41 6.87
N ALA A 774 -32.50 -5.51 5.88
CA ALA A 774 -33.70 -5.05 5.15
C ALA A 774 -34.35 -6.17 4.35
N THR A 775 -33.56 -7.09 3.76
CA THR A 775 -34.06 -8.27 3.06
C THR A 775 -34.73 -9.24 4.04
N LEU A 776 -34.12 -9.47 5.20
CA LEU A 776 -34.71 -10.25 6.28
C LEU A 776 -36.01 -9.61 6.76
N GLN A 777 -36.03 -8.31 7.04
CA GLN A 777 -37.22 -7.54 7.44
C GLN A 777 -38.29 -7.55 6.36
N LYS A 778 -37.91 -7.39 5.09
CA LYS A 778 -38.83 -7.43 3.96
C LYS A 778 -39.35 -8.86 3.76
N GLY A 779 -38.51 -9.88 3.89
CA GLY A 779 -38.92 -11.28 3.90
C GLY A 779 -39.91 -11.59 5.02
N LEU A 780 -39.68 -11.06 6.23
CA LEU A 780 -40.59 -11.17 7.37
C LEU A 780 -41.93 -10.42 7.14
N ALA A 781 -41.96 -9.40 6.28
CA ALA A 781 -43.13 -8.55 6.10
C ALA A 781 -43.97 -8.87 4.86
N THR A 782 -43.46 -9.62 3.88
CA THR A 782 -44.08 -9.75 2.54
C THR A 782 -44.72 -11.09 2.22
N TYR A 783 -44.49 -12.14 3.02
CA TYR A 783 -45.19 -13.41 2.78
C TYR A 783 -46.67 -13.28 3.12
N GLN A 784 -47.51 -13.64 2.17
CA GLN A 784 -48.93 -13.73 2.37
C GLN A 784 -49.40 -15.21 2.31
N ASP A 785 -49.97 -15.71 3.42
CA ASP A 785 -50.54 -17.04 3.45
C ASP A 785 -51.71 -17.12 2.46
N PRO A 786 -51.68 -18.05 1.48
CA PRO A 786 -52.71 -18.10 0.44
C PRO A 786 -54.09 -18.53 0.95
N GLU A 787 -54.19 -19.23 2.09
CA GLU A 787 -55.49 -19.65 2.67
C GLU A 787 -56.13 -18.58 3.54
N THR A 788 -55.31 -17.88 4.32
CA THR A 788 -55.78 -16.89 5.29
C THR A 788 -55.67 -15.45 4.81
N GLY A 789 -54.89 -15.18 3.73
CA GLY A 789 -54.58 -13.87 3.24
C GLY A 789 -53.61 -13.06 4.12
N LEU A 790 -53.00 -13.71 5.11
CA LEU A 790 -52.14 -13.08 6.10
C LEU A 790 -50.73 -12.95 5.63
N THR A 791 -50.08 -11.84 5.98
CA THR A 791 -48.67 -11.59 5.65
C THR A 791 -47.77 -12.22 6.71
N TRP A 792 -46.97 -13.19 6.32
CA TRP A 792 -45.97 -13.85 7.15
C TRP A 792 -44.57 -13.46 6.65
N GLY A 793 -43.59 -13.64 7.49
CA GLY A 793 -42.22 -13.44 7.06
C GLY A 793 -41.57 -14.72 6.56
N MET A 794 -40.32 -14.59 6.11
CA MET A 794 -39.54 -15.70 5.58
C MET A 794 -39.43 -16.90 6.55
N LEU A 795 -39.27 -16.67 7.84
CA LEU A 795 -39.16 -17.71 8.83
C LEU A 795 -40.47 -18.53 8.99
N PRO A 796 -41.66 -17.89 9.06
CA PRO A 796 -42.91 -18.59 9.02
C PRO A 796 -43.14 -19.39 7.74
N GLU A 797 -42.71 -18.85 6.59
CA GLU A 797 -42.77 -19.56 5.32
C GLU A 797 -41.95 -20.84 5.33
N ALA A 798 -40.69 -20.74 5.82
CA ALA A 798 -39.81 -21.89 6.00
C ALA A 798 -40.40 -22.94 7.02
N LEU A 799 -40.98 -22.46 8.14
CA LEU A 799 -41.68 -23.29 9.12
C LEU A 799 -42.89 -24.00 8.51
N TYR A 800 -43.63 -23.28 7.69
CA TYR A 800 -44.80 -23.83 7.01
C TYR A 800 -44.40 -24.91 5.99
N ILE A 801 -43.28 -24.72 5.29
CA ILE A 801 -42.70 -25.75 4.44
C ILE A 801 -42.34 -26.97 5.27
N GLY A 802 -41.67 -26.83 6.40
CA GLY A 802 -41.32 -27.94 7.30
C GLY A 802 -42.52 -28.70 7.85
N GLN A 803 -43.65 -27.99 8.15
CA GLN A 803 -44.88 -28.61 8.62
C GLN A 803 -45.63 -29.38 7.52
N ASN A 804 -45.55 -28.89 6.27
CA ASN A 804 -46.32 -29.46 5.14
C ASN A 804 -45.51 -30.38 4.22
N GLY A 805 -44.35 -30.83 4.62
CA GLY A 805 -43.65 -31.92 3.93
C GLY A 805 -42.32 -31.61 3.30
N GLY A 806 -41.74 -30.44 3.58
CA GLY A 806 -40.35 -30.14 3.26
C GLY A 806 -39.49 -30.12 4.54
N ASN A 807 -38.20 -30.30 4.42
CA ASN A 807 -37.25 -30.09 5.51
C ASN A 807 -36.46 -28.80 5.26
N MET A 808 -36.73 -27.78 6.05
CA MET A 808 -36.04 -26.45 5.93
C MET A 808 -34.55 -26.48 6.29
N LEU A 809 -34.10 -27.54 6.95
CA LEU A 809 -32.69 -27.70 7.33
C LEU A 809 -31.91 -28.52 6.28
N THR A 810 -32.55 -28.95 5.21
CA THR A 810 -31.90 -29.72 4.15
C THR A 810 -31.17 -28.75 3.20
N SER A 811 -29.88 -28.97 3.03
CA SER A 811 -29.07 -28.25 2.00
C SER A 811 -29.66 -28.52 0.60
N CYS A 812 -29.66 -27.52 -0.26
CA CYS A 812 -30.05 -27.66 -1.65
C CYS A 812 -28.93 -28.35 -2.42
N TYR A 813 -29.19 -29.54 -2.93
CA TYR A 813 -28.26 -30.28 -3.78
C TYR A 813 -28.63 -30.20 -5.27
N ILE A 814 -29.67 -29.42 -5.61
CA ILE A 814 -29.98 -29.08 -6.99
C ILE A 814 -29.02 -27.94 -7.40
N ASP A 815 -28.20 -28.18 -8.42
CA ASP A 815 -27.36 -27.15 -9.03
C ASP A 815 -28.26 -26.22 -9.87
N PHE A 816 -28.34 -24.93 -9.48
CA PHE A 816 -29.19 -23.92 -10.08
C PHE A 816 -28.49 -22.57 -10.24
N ASP A 817 -29.01 -21.74 -11.15
CA ASP A 817 -28.54 -20.36 -11.32
C ASP A 817 -29.09 -19.48 -10.17
N ASP A 818 -28.24 -18.71 -9.52
CA ASP A 818 -28.59 -17.85 -8.37
C ASP A 818 -29.75 -16.89 -8.69
N ASN A 819 -29.84 -16.43 -9.93
CA ASN A 819 -30.92 -15.53 -10.38
C ASN A 819 -32.12 -16.25 -11.00
N TRP A 820 -32.16 -17.60 -10.94
CA TRP A 820 -33.18 -18.38 -11.59
C TRP A 820 -34.61 -18.00 -11.16
N PHE A 821 -34.83 -17.83 -9.87
CA PHE A 821 -36.16 -17.52 -9.33
C PHE A 821 -36.64 -16.14 -9.84
N GLU A 822 -35.71 -15.14 -9.86
CA GLU A 822 -36.02 -13.81 -10.38
C GLU A 822 -36.25 -13.78 -11.89
N SER A 823 -35.69 -14.73 -12.63
CA SER A 823 -35.91 -14.87 -14.07
C SER A 823 -37.31 -15.39 -14.43
N LEU A 824 -38.05 -15.96 -13.47
CA LEU A 824 -39.43 -16.41 -13.65
C LEU A 824 -40.40 -15.25 -13.76
N SER A 825 -41.49 -15.42 -14.52
CA SER A 825 -42.59 -14.42 -14.49
C SER A 825 -43.24 -14.37 -13.08
N GLU A 826 -43.83 -13.24 -12.73
CA GLU A 826 -44.51 -13.04 -11.43
C GLU A 826 -45.50 -14.19 -11.11
N GLN A 827 -46.25 -14.64 -12.09
CA GLN A 827 -47.18 -15.76 -11.90
C GLN A 827 -46.45 -17.08 -11.62
N GLN A 828 -45.36 -17.37 -12.32
CA GLN A 828 -44.54 -18.56 -12.08
C GLN A 828 -43.89 -18.55 -10.72
N GLN A 829 -43.42 -17.39 -10.24
CA GLN A 829 -42.87 -17.21 -8.90
C GLN A 829 -43.91 -17.55 -7.83
N VAL A 830 -45.12 -17.05 -7.99
CA VAL A 830 -46.25 -17.36 -7.09
C VAL A 830 -46.62 -18.84 -7.12
N ASP A 831 -46.71 -19.43 -8.32
CA ASP A 831 -47.08 -20.84 -8.49
C ASP A 831 -46.01 -21.76 -7.92
N PHE A 832 -44.71 -21.48 -8.15
CA PHE A 832 -43.64 -22.29 -7.59
C PHE A 832 -43.56 -22.15 -6.08
N ARG A 833 -43.68 -20.91 -5.56
CA ARG A 833 -43.78 -20.68 -4.12
C ARG A 833 -44.86 -21.54 -3.47
N ASN A 834 -46.08 -21.48 -3.99
CA ASN A 834 -47.21 -22.24 -3.46
C ASN A 834 -46.96 -23.75 -3.57
N ALA A 835 -46.40 -24.21 -4.70
CA ALA A 835 -46.07 -25.62 -4.88
C ALA A 835 -44.99 -26.10 -3.88
N ALA A 836 -43.95 -25.29 -3.62
CA ALA A 836 -42.90 -25.58 -2.62
C ALA A 836 -43.49 -25.66 -1.20
N ILE A 837 -44.32 -24.70 -0.82
CA ILE A 837 -44.96 -24.61 0.50
C ILE A 837 -45.86 -25.83 0.77
N TYR A 838 -46.67 -26.24 -0.21
CA TYR A 838 -47.61 -27.38 -0.06
C TYR A 838 -47.05 -28.71 -0.48
N GLY A 839 -45.73 -28.88 -0.60
CA GLY A 839 -45.09 -30.17 -0.88
C GLY A 839 -45.25 -30.66 -2.31
N GLN A 840 -45.71 -29.78 -3.23
CA GLN A 840 -45.93 -30.09 -4.66
C GLN A 840 -44.78 -29.52 -5.54
N GLY A 841 -43.72 -29.00 -4.94
CA GLY A 841 -42.64 -28.35 -5.66
C GLY A 841 -41.96 -29.21 -6.70
N ALA A 842 -41.74 -30.51 -6.39
CA ALA A 842 -41.13 -31.44 -7.34
C ALA A 842 -42.02 -31.68 -8.59
N ALA A 843 -43.34 -31.72 -8.43
CA ALA A 843 -44.27 -31.81 -9.55
C ALA A 843 -44.32 -30.54 -10.40
N TRP A 844 -44.21 -29.40 -9.76
CA TRP A 844 -44.09 -28.11 -10.44
C TRP A 844 -42.79 -28.04 -11.25
N LEU A 845 -41.62 -28.42 -10.66
CA LEU A 845 -40.35 -28.48 -11.35
C LEU A 845 -40.40 -29.43 -12.56
N GLN A 846 -41.01 -30.57 -12.42
CA GLN A 846 -41.19 -31.53 -13.54
C GLN A 846 -41.91 -30.89 -14.72
N ALA A 847 -42.91 -30.04 -14.46
CA ALA A 847 -43.72 -29.41 -15.48
C ALA A 847 -43.06 -28.12 -16.08
N ASN A 848 -42.34 -27.33 -15.26
CA ASN A 848 -41.94 -25.96 -15.63
C ASN A 848 -40.41 -25.75 -15.67
N ALA A 849 -39.61 -26.60 -15.01
CA ALA A 849 -38.17 -26.54 -14.97
C ALA A 849 -37.54 -27.94 -14.93
N PRO A 850 -37.72 -28.71 -16.02
CA PRO A 850 -37.36 -30.14 -16.07
C PRO A 850 -35.85 -30.38 -15.91
N GLU A 851 -34.99 -29.41 -16.17
CA GLU A 851 -33.56 -29.48 -15.95
C GLU A 851 -33.22 -29.61 -14.45
N TYR A 852 -33.94 -28.95 -13.58
CA TYR A 852 -33.76 -29.07 -12.11
C TYR A 852 -34.42 -30.35 -11.59
N TYR A 853 -35.60 -30.71 -12.11
CA TYR A 853 -36.26 -31.98 -11.73
C TYR A 853 -35.40 -33.20 -12.03
N LYS A 854 -34.67 -33.24 -13.16
CA LYS A 854 -33.79 -34.36 -13.52
C LYS A 854 -32.73 -34.66 -12.47
N GLN A 855 -32.31 -33.67 -11.70
CA GLN A 855 -31.28 -33.85 -10.65
C GLN A 855 -31.84 -34.64 -9.43
N ILE A 856 -33.13 -34.61 -9.22
CA ILE A 856 -33.81 -35.30 -8.13
C ILE A 856 -34.69 -36.47 -8.60
N GLU A 857 -34.76 -36.70 -9.92
CA GLU A 857 -35.55 -37.76 -10.52
C GLU A 857 -35.08 -39.14 -10.01
N GLY A 858 -36.04 -40.04 -9.66
CA GLY A 858 -35.74 -41.36 -9.16
C GLY A 858 -35.34 -41.43 -7.69
N LYS A 859 -35.25 -40.31 -6.97
CA LYS A 859 -35.11 -40.30 -5.51
C LYS A 859 -36.45 -40.53 -4.84
N ASP A 860 -36.44 -40.84 -3.53
CA ASP A 860 -37.71 -41.01 -2.77
C ASP A 860 -38.51 -39.68 -2.73
N ALA A 861 -39.81 -39.81 -2.45
CA ALA A 861 -40.74 -38.69 -2.51
C ALA A 861 -40.45 -37.61 -1.45
N GLN A 862 -39.89 -37.99 -0.28
CA GLN A 862 -39.52 -37.04 0.75
C GLN A 862 -38.30 -36.22 0.31
N TYR A 863 -37.27 -36.90 -0.21
CA TYR A 863 -36.09 -36.20 -0.75
C TYR A 863 -36.46 -35.23 -1.87
N GLN A 864 -37.34 -35.63 -2.79
CA GLN A 864 -37.80 -34.73 -3.86
C GLN A 864 -38.52 -33.50 -3.31
N ARG A 865 -39.37 -33.64 -2.30
CA ARG A 865 -40.05 -32.53 -1.64
C ARG A 865 -39.05 -31.61 -0.93
N ASP A 866 -38.14 -32.20 -0.16
CA ASP A 866 -37.13 -31.45 0.58
C ASP A 866 -36.24 -30.64 -0.36
N GLN A 867 -35.79 -31.21 -1.46
CA GLN A 867 -34.95 -30.53 -2.45
C GLN A 867 -35.72 -29.44 -3.23
N ALA A 868 -36.96 -29.62 -3.56
CA ALA A 868 -37.76 -28.59 -4.21
C ALA A 868 -38.04 -27.39 -3.26
N ALA A 869 -38.24 -27.67 -1.97
CA ALA A 869 -38.36 -26.64 -0.93
C ALA A 869 -37.01 -25.93 -0.71
N ALA A 870 -35.90 -26.65 -0.65
CA ALA A 870 -34.56 -26.09 -0.54
C ALA A 870 -34.18 -25.24 -1.76
N LEU A 871 -34.54 -25.68 -2.97
CA LEU A 871 -34.38 -24.87 -4.19
C LEU A 871 -35.16 -23.54 -4.13
N TYR A 872 -36.40 -23.61 -3.67
CA TYR A 872 -37.22 -22.38 -3.53
C TYR A 872 -36.61 -21.43 -2.52
N LEU A 873 -36.20 -21.91 -1.35
CA LEU A 873 -35.56 -21.06 -0.33
C LEU A 873 -34.20 -20.54 -0.81
N GLY A 874 -33.39 -21.40 -1.41
CA GLY A 874 -32.09 -21.07 -1.94
C GLY A 874 -32.17 -20.00 -3.03
N SER A 875 -33.00 -20.22 -4.04
CA SER A 875 -33.09 -19.30 -5.19
C SER A 875 -33.81 -17.98 -4.89
N LYS A 876 -34.78 -17.95 -3.97
CA LYS A 876 -35.48 -16.70 -3.60
C LYS A 876 -34.78 -15.89 -2.54
N TYR A 877 -34.22 -16.53 -1.52
CA TYR A 877 -33.64 -15.88 -0.34
C TYR A 877 -32.14 -16.10 -0.24
N HIS A 878 -31.55 -16.79 -1.22
CA HIS A 878 -30.14 -17.18 -1.19
C HIS A 878 -29.79 -17.91 0.11
N VAL A 879 -30.63 -18.87 0.48
CA VAL A 879 -30.46 -19.69 1.68
C VAL A 879 -29.67 -20.93 1.33
N ASP A 880 -28.52 -21.10 2.00
CA ASP A 880 -27.66 -22.29 1.84
C ASP A 880 -27.14 -22.75 3.21
N HIS A 881 -26.33 -23.78 3.23
CA HIS A 881 -25.63 -24.26 4.41
C HIS A 881 -24.13 -24.28 4.13
N ASP A 882 -23.36 -23.81 5.10
CA ASP A 882 -21.91 -23.86 5.02
C ASP A 882 -21.38 -25.30 5.24
N ALA A 883 -20.05 -25.48 5.19
CA ALA A 883 -19.39 -26.77 5.37
C ALA A 883 -19.68 -27.43 6.74
N ASP A 884 -20.05 -26.64 7.75
CA ASP A 884 -20.39 -27.08 9.10
C ASP A 884 -21.92 -27.27 9.29
N ASP A 885 -22.68 -27.18 8.19
CA ASP A 885 -24.14 -27.34 8.15
C ASP A 885 -24.89 -26.22 8.93
N ASN A 886 -24.30 -25.03 9.02
CA ASN A 886 -24.97 -23.85 9.54
C ASN A 886 -25.81 -23.19 8.46
N LEU A 887 -27.01 -22.73 8.83
CA LEU A 887 -27.89 -22.01 7.90
C LEU A 887 -27.29 -20.66 7.52
N CYS A 888 -27.07 -20.43 6.22
CA CYS A 888 -26.63 -19.17 5.67
C CYS A 888 -27.75 -18.54 4.83
N VAL A 889 -28.13 -17.32 5.16
CA VAL A 889 -29.04 -16.50 4.34
C VAL A 889 -28.20 -15.45 3.64
N GLY A 890 -27.84 -15.73 2.40
CA GLY A 890 -27.01 -14.87 1.58
C GLY A 890 -27.84 -13.83 0.86
N ASN A 891 -27.24 -12.74 0.54
CA ASN A 891 -27.76 -11.79 -0.41
C ASN A 891 -26.92 -11.79 -1.68
N SER A 892 -27.67 -11.57 -2.76
CA SER A 892 -27.24 -11.32 -4.12
C SER A 892 -25.95 -10.55 -4.29
N ALA A 893 -25.34 -10.78 -5.43
CA ALA A 893 -24.21 -10.05 -5.93
C ALA A 893 -24.33 -8.54 -5.68
N PHE A 894 -23.23 -7.94 -5.24
CA PHE A 894 -23.07 -6.51 -5.07
C PHE A 894 -23.45 -5.79 -6.38
N GLU A 895 -24.47 -4.93 -6.34
CA GLU A 895 -24.75 -4.03 -7.44
C GLU A 895 -23.59 -3.06 -7.62
N GLN A 896 -22.95 -3.11 -8.77
CA GLN A 896 -21.90 -2.14 -9.06
C GLN A 896 -22.51 -0.75 -9.17
N PRO A 897 -21.97 0.25 -8.46
CA PRO A 897 -22.44 1.63 -8.61
C PRO A 897 -22.25 2.12 -10.04
N ALA A 898 -23.02 3.13 -10.43
CA ALA A 898 -22.89 3.75 -11.74
C ALA A 898 -21.46 4.24 -11.97
N LEU A 899 -20.93 3.95 -13.16
CA LEU A 899 -19.57 4.36 -13.55
C LEU A 899 -19.57 5.85 -13.91
N GLU A 900 -18.53 6.56 -13.49
CA GLU A 900 -18.30 7.98 -13.78
C GLU A 900 -17.09 8.12 -14.70
N ASP A 901 -17.22 8.96 -15.73
CA ASP A 901 -16.13 9.34 -16.61
C ASP A 901 -15.52 10.69 -16.20
N ASN A 902 -14.25 10.88 -16.52
CA ASN A 902 -13.50 12.10 -16.23
C ASN A 902 -13.36 12.44 -14.74
N HIS A 903 -13.38 11.44 -13.87
CA HIS A 903 -13.09 11.65 -12.47
C HIS A 903 -11.63 12.10 -12.28
N GLU A 904 -11.42 13.25 -11.63
CA GLU A 904 -10.09 13.80 -11.40
C GLU A 904 -9.45 13.17 -10.15
N HIS A 905 -8.33 12.46 -10.34
CA HIS A 905 -7.55 11.94 -9.23
C HIS A 905 -6.69 13.02 -8.60
N LYS A 906 -6.98 13.38 -7.37
CA LYS A 906 -6.36 14.52 -6.69
C LYS A 906 -5.28 14.15 -5.67
N ALA A 907 -5.00 12.88 -5.43
CA ALA A 907 -3.96 12.47 -4.49
C ALA A 907 -2.55 12.78 -5.01
N THR A 908 -2.39 12.85 -6.33
CA THR A 908 -1.16 13.28 -6.98
C THR A 908 -1.15 14.79 -7.21
N PRO A 909 -0.11 15.55 -6.78
CA PRO A 909 -0.05 16.98 -7.01
C PRO A 909 0.02 17.30 -8.51
N ASN A 910 -0.75 18.28 -8.97
CA ASN A 910 -0.74 18.71 -10.38
C ASN A 910 0.55 19.46 -10.75
N PHE A 911 1.12 20.24 -9.83
CA PHE A 911 2.37 20.95 -10.03
C PHE A 911 3.29 20.76 -8.82
N TYR A 912 4.51 20.30 -9.07
CA TYR A 912 5.52 20.09 -8.04
C TYR A 912 6.92 20.22 -8.62
N GLY A 913 7.88 20.42 -7.73
CA GLY A 913 9.26 20.54 -8.17
C GLY A 913 10.23 20.92 -7.07
N MET A 914 11.45 21.26 -7.51
CA MET A 914 12.55 21.64 -6.65
C MET A 914 13.39 22.72 -7.32
N VAL A 915 13.86 23.68 -6.51
CA VAL A 915 14.91 24.62 -6.88
C VAL A 915 16.03 24.48 -5.86
N GLY A 916 17.23 24.17 -6.33
CA GLY A 916 18.42 23.98 -5.49
C GLY A 916 19.53 24.91 -5.90
N LEU A 917 20.25 25.41 -4.90
CA LEU A 917 21.45 26.22 -5.05
C LEU A 917 22.58 25.64 -4.20
N MET A 918 23.79 25.58 -4.76
CA MET A 918 24.98 25.17 -4.07
C MET A 918 26.04 26.26 -4.27
N TYR A 919 26.51 26.86 -3.18
CA TYR A 919 27.46 27.94 -3.18
C TYR A 919 28.72 27.56 -2.39
N ARG A 920 29.87 27.62 -3.04
CA ARG A 920 31.19 27.29 -2.50
C ARG A 920 32.11 28.51 -2.63
N PRO A 921 32.07 29.45 -1.69
CA PRO A 921 32.92 30.61 -1.73
C PRO A 921 34.42 30.28 -1.64
N SER A 922 34.75 29.16 -1.02
CA SER A 922 36.11 28.61 -0.89
C SER A 922 36.10 27.10 -0.83
N THR A 923 37.25 26.44 -0.94
CA THR A 923 37.43 24.97 -0.79
C THR A 923 37.02 24.45 0.61
N LYS A 924 36.92 25.36 1.60
CA LYS A 924 36.58 24.99 3.00
C LYS A 924 35.14 25.24 3.36
N LEU A 925 34.38 26.01 2.61
CA LEU A 925 33.00 26.37 2.96
C LEU A 925 32.03 25.99 1.85
N ASN A 926 31.04 25.20 2.21
CA ASN A 926 29.92 24.82 1.36
C ASN A 926 28.60 25.31 2.00
N VAL A 927 27.78 26.01 1.23
CA VAL A 927 26.42 26.39 1.62
C VAL A 927 25.47 25.92 0.53
N SER A 928 24.56 25.04 0.87
CA SER A 928 23.57 24.51 -0.07
C SER A 928 22.18 24.72 0.46
N ALA A 929 21.28 25.13 -0.40
CA ALA A 929 19.86 25.25 -0.08
C ALA A 929 19.02 24.65 -1.21
N PHE A 930 17.91 24.01 -0.87
CA PHE A 930 16.90 23.64 -1.85
C PHE A 930 15.49 23.84 -1.29
N ALA A 931 14.59 24.20 -2.17
CA ALA A 931 13.17 24.37 -1.88
C ALA A 931 12.38 23.34 -2.68
N ASN A 932 11.64 22.48 -2.02
CA ASN A 932 10.63 21.62 -2.63
C ASN A 932 9.26 22.26 -2.50
N PHE A 933 8.48 22.20 -3.55
CA PHE A 933 7.11 22.71 -3.56
C PHE A 933 6.16 21.72 -4.25
N MET A 934 4.91 21.72 -3.81
CA MET A 934 3.81 20.96 -4.42
C MET A 934 2.48 21.67 -4.18
N THR A 935 1.55 21.49 -5.12
CA THR A 935 0.18 22.01 -5.00
C THR A 935 -0.65 21.16 -4.03
N GLU A 936 -1.84 21.65 -3.72
CA GLU A 936 -2.83 20.94 -2.90
C GLU A 936 -3.12 19.52 -3.42
N ARG A 937 -3.51 18.65 -2.50
CA ARG A 937 -3.86 17.25 -2.77
C ARG A 937 -5.06 16.83 -1.92
N GLU A 938 -5.78 15.82 -2.37
CA GLU A 938 -6.85 15.17 -1.60
C GLU A 938 -6.61 13.67 -1.61
N LEU A 939 -6.46 13.07 -0.42
CA LEU A 939 -6.27 11.63 -0.28
C LEU A 939 -7.55 10.98 0.23
N ALA A 940 -8.14 10.11 -0.58
CA ALA A 940 -9.24 9.24 -0.17
C ALA A 940 -8.65 7.92 0.35
N ILE A 941 -8.82 7.62 1.63
CA ILE A 941 -8.34 6.40 2.27
C ILE A 941 -9.48 5.70 2.99
N SER A 942 -9.42 4.36 3.06
CA SER A 942 -10.47 3.52 3.63
C SER A 942 -10.81 3.83 5.10
N THR A 943 -9.90 4.47 5.82
CA THR A 943 -10.07 4.83 7.22
C THR A 943 -10.65 6.23 7.46
N ALA A 944 -10.91 7.00 6.40
CA ALA A 944 -11.49 8.33 6.48
C ALA A 944 -12.79 8.44 5.65
N ASN A 945 -13.82 9.08 6.19
CA ASN A 945 -15.10 9.27 5.51
C ASN A 945 -15.04 10.25 4.35
N GLU A 946 -14.23 11.28 4.51
CA GLU A 946 -14.02 12.34 3.54
C GLU A 946 -12.56 12.33 3.11
N PRO A 947 -12.25 12.69 1.86
CA PRO A 947 -10.88 12.85 1.44
C PRO A 947 -10.13 13.84 2.34
N ILE A 948 -8.94 13.45 2.75
CA ILE A 948 -8.09 14.30 3.59
C ILE A 948 -7.40 15.33 2.69
N LYS A 949 -7.66 16.60 2.94
CA LYS A 949 -7.05 17.71 2.21
C LYS A 949 -5.67 18.01 2.76
N LEU A 950 -4.71 18.13 1.86
CA LEU A 950 -3.34 18.55 2.14
C LEU A 950 -3.08 19.86 1.41
N ASP A 951 -2.76 20.91 2.15
CA ASP A 951 -2.53 22.25 1.63
C ASP A 951 -1.29 22.33 0.72
N PRO A 952 -1.22 23.32 -0.18
CA PRO A 952 -0.02 23.61 -0.96
C PRO A 952 1.17 23.84 -0.02
N ARG A 953 2.34 23.29 -0.39
CA ARG A 953 3.48 23.29 0.49
C ARG A 953 4.76 23.77 -0.20
N VAL A 954 5.56 24.52 0.53
CA VAL A 954 6.95 24.87 0.19
C VAL A 954 7.84 24.56 1.38
N THR A 955 8.79 23.65 1.19
CA THR A 955 9.76 23.27 2.23
C THR A 955 11.15 23.67 1.80
N VAL A 956 11.83 24.46 2.60
CA VAL A 956 13.22 24.89 2.36
C VAL A 956 14.16 24.09 3.27
N SER A 957 15.20 23.51 2.68
CA SER A 957 16.29 22.85 3.42
C SER A 957 17.60 23.62 3.19
N LEU A 958 18.44 23.67 4.21
CA LEU A 958 19.71 24.38 4.22
C LEU A 958 20.81 23.51 4.82
N LYS A 959 21.96 23.44 4.17
CA LYS A 959 23.21 22.93 4.75
C LYS A 959 24.27 24.01 4.77
N VAL A 960 25.04 24.07 5.86
CA VAL A 960 26.27 24.82 5.98
C VAL A 960 27.36 23.85 6.43
N GLY A 961 28.33 23.57 5.55
CA GLY A 961 29.46 22.69 5.80
C GLY A 961 30.80 23.45 5.82
N TYR A 962 31.65 23.10 6.78
CA TYR A 962 33.00 23.65 6.90
C TYR A 962 34.05 22.52 7.00
N LYS A 963 35.04 22.54 6.11
CA LYS A 963 36.15 21.56 6.05
C LYS A 963 37.37 22.15 6.76
N PRO A 964 37.62 21.85 8.06
CA PRO A 964 38.81 22.32 8.79
C PRO A 964 40.10 21.73 8.21
N ILE A 965 40.03 20.46 7.82
CA ILE A 965 41.12 19.70 7.19
C ILE A 965 40.55 18.84 6.05
N ASP A 966 41.40 18.43 5.12
CA ASP A 966 41.01 17.50 4.06
C ASP A 966 40.51 16.18 4.65
N GLY A 967 39.45 15.66 4.04
CA GLY A 967 38.80 14.42 4.54
C GLY A 967 37.90 14.62 5.76
N CYS A 968 37.70 15.85 6.28
CA CYS A 968 36.78 16.07 7.41
C CYS A 968 35.93 17.33 7.18
N GLU A 969 34.61 17.19 7.22
CA GLU A 969 33.60 18.25 7.12
C GLU A 969 32.76 18.29 8.39
N ILE A 970 32.68 19.43 9.05
CA ILE A 970 31.70 19.69 10.12
C ILE A 970 30.53 20.43 9.47
N PHE A 971 29.29 20.02 9.76
CA PHE A 971 28.14 20.63 9.10
C PHE A 971 26.96 20.85 10.05
N PHE A 972 26.12 21.80 9.64
CA PHE A 972 24.79 22.02 10.18
C PHE A 972 23.77 21.84 9.05
N ASN A 973 22.72 21.05 9.30
CA ASN A 973 21.59 20.86 8.39
C ASN A 973 20.30 21.35 9.05
N ALA A 974 19.46 21.99 8.26
CA ALA A 974 18.10 22.36 8.63
C ALA A 974 17.14 21.83 7.53
N ASN A 975 16.44 20.75 7.78
CA ASN A 975 15.35 20.28 6.93
C ASN A 975 14.08 20.96 7.40
N ASN A 976 13.28 21.52 6.47
CA ASN A 976 12.15 22.37 6.78
C ASN A 976 12.58 23.56 7.69
N LEU A 977 13.45 24.40 7.13
CA LEU A 977 14.12 25.52 7.82
C LEU A 977 13.16 26.45 8.57
N PHE A 978 11.95 26.65 8.03
CA PHE A 978 10.95 27.55 8.60
C PHE A 978 9.98 26.89 9.58
N ASN A 979 10.17 25.60 9.85
CA ASN A 979 9.36 24.82 10.79
C ASN A 979 7.86 24.88 10.46
N SER A 980 7.48 24.77 9.18
CA SER A 980 6.07 24.59 8.84
C SER A 980 5.59 23.23 9.33
N GLU A 981 4.57 23.21 10.18
CA GLU A 981 4.03 21.99 10.79
C GLU A 981 2.91 21.43 9.91
N ASP A 982 3.25 21.07 8.66
CA ASP A 982 2.29 20.54 7.67
C ASP A 982 2.40 19.02 7.57
N ARG A 983 1.26 18.36 7.30
CA ARG A 983 1.25 16.94 6.97
C ARG A 983 1.67 16.72 5.52
N GLU A 984 2.54 15.75 5.29
CA GLU A 984 2.89 15.30 3.95
C GLU A 984 2.04 14.12 3.48
N PHE A 985 1.52 13.34 4.42
CA PHE A 985 0.59 12.23 4.19
C PHE A 985 -0.62 12.39 5.10
N GLY A 986 -1.83 12.17 4.57
CA GLY A 986 -3.09 12.57 5.18
C GLY A 986 -3.30 12.13 6.63
N ILE A 987 -2.93 10.90 6.96
CA ILE A 987 -3.04 10.34 8.32
C ILE A 987 -1.70 10.32 9.08
N GLY A 988 -0.64 10.84 8.46
CA GLY A 988 0.68 10.93 9.07
C GLY A 988 0.79 12.04 10.12
N ASP A 989 2.01 12.22 10.62
CA ASP A 989 2.33 13.31 11.55
C ASP A 989 2.44 14.66 10.81
N GLU A 990 2.25 15.73 11.56
CA GLU A 990 2.68 17.06 11.16
C GLU A 990 4.21 17.11 11.18
N VAL A 991 4.83 17.32 10.02
CA VAL A 991 6.29 17.27 9.87
C VAL A 991 6.88 18.66 10.08
N GLY A 992 7.42 18.91 11.26
CA GLY A 992 8.12 20.13 11.61
C GLY A 992 9.57 20.17 11.15
N GLY A 993 10.30 21.22 11.56
CA GLY A 993 11.72 21.42 11.26
C GLY A 993 12.61 20.39 11.97
N LEU A 994 13.54 19.81 11.23
CA LEU A 994 14.59 18.92 11.74
C LEU A 994 15.95 19.60 11.60
N TYR A 995 16.57 19.93 12.73
CA TYR A 995 17.86 20.60 12.77
C TYR A 995 18.91 19.65 13.31
N THR A 996 19.97 19.37 12.52
CA THR A 996 21.04 18.46 12.91
C THR A 996 22.41 19.12 12.78
N PHE A 997 23.32 18.69 13.64
CA PHE A 997 24.74 19.02 13.57
C PHE A 997 25.56 17.74 13.45
N GLY A 998 26.56 17.72 12.56
CA GLY A 998 27.28 16.50 12.31
C GLY A 998 28.67 16.66 11.74
N VAL A 999 29.29 15.52 11.48
CA VAL A 999 30.62 15.41 10.88
C VAL A 999 30.64 14.32 9.81
N ASN A 1000 31.16 14.65 8.63
CA ASN A 1000 31.55 13.68 7.61
C ASN A 1000 33.08 13.53 7.63
N PHE A 1001 33.55 12.29 7.49
CA PHE A 1001 35.00 12.04 7.41
C PHE A 1001 35.29 10.93 6.39
N GLY A 1002 36.53 10.96 5.80
CA GLY A 1002 36.98 9.95 4.85
C GLY A 1002 38.46 10.07 4.56
N PHE A 1003 39.25 9.05 4.91
CA PHE A 1003 40.69 8.99 4.83
C PHE A 1003 41.17 7.76 4.07
#